data_2901fb75d95fda804d75b3a34a4f5ede
#
_entry.id   2901fb75d95fda804d75b3a34a4f5ede
#
_cell.length_a   1.000
_cell.length_b   1.000
_cell.length_c   1.000
_cell.angle_alpha   90.00
_cell.angle_beta   90.00
_cell.angle_gamma   90.00
#
_symmetry.space_group_name_H-M   'P 1'
#
loop_
_entity.id
_entity.type
_entity.pdbx_description
1 polymer ?
#
loop_
_entity_poly.entity_id
_entity_poly.type
_entity_poly.pdbx_seq_one_letter_code
_entity_poly.pdbx_strand_id
1 'polypeptide(L)'
;MDRQAAGNRKKSRPVSGWSKLRRRIGWMTLLSLIALAAAGFLLLKYAPLPAGATMQSTRILDANGQTIASLKGGVNRPTAKLADISPWLVKATLAVEDRRFYEHAGVDWRGLARAAWVDLRHMSKEQGASTLTQQLARNLYLSHERTWTRKLKEAWYAGRLEQSFTKDEILELYLNQIYYGHGAYGAEAASRLYFNKPAKELTIAESALLAGIPKGPRYYSPHLNPKSSRARQRKVLQSLLETGQITKLQADRAARENVAVRALPEEEERAAPYFAEYVKKIAVERLGIDERLMNEGGLTIRTTLDLRMQQMAEAAVKKGLTGANEELQAALIAVDPRNGYIKAMVGGRSFRTNQYNRVFTNTRQPGSSFKPIVYAAALENRTITAATRFRSEPTLFYFDHGRQIYRPGNYSGRYAHADIGLRQAISASDNIYAVHTIVQTGPEAVISMARKLGIASPLKAVPSLALGTFPVSPFEMAYAFSVFAGGGERVEPIAITLVQDRRGKVLYESHPQRTQAIEPALAYVTTHLLKSVFERGGTARRVANMIKRPVAGKSGTTDSDAWFVGYTPELTTAVWLGYDRGRPITSGEAHRAAPIFAQYTEAALSGTAPRGFPVPEGVVHAYIDPATGLLASPACPGEGAVEVFLEGTEPLRSCGPLGSAIEVKPNREEQSGRSWWRKLRGWWRS
;
A
#
# COMPACT_ATOMS: atom_id res chain seq x y z
N MET A 1 55.79 -95.03 14.49
CA MET A 1 54.60 -95.73 14.92
C MET A 1 53.71 -94.77 15.63
N ASP A 2 52.57 -94.34 15.25
CA ASP A 2 51.53 -94.78 14.36
C ASP A 2 50.77 -93.64 13.76
N ARG A 3 50.25 -93.81 12.57
CA ARG A 3 49.36 -92.87 11.85
C ARG A 3 48.00 -92.80 12.50
N GLN A 4 47.37 -91.65 12.47
CA GLN A 4 45.92 -91.58 12.38
C GLN A 4 45.43 -90.39 11.54
N ALA A 5 44.54 -90.72 10.63
CA ALA A 5 43.96 -89.84 9.60
C ALA A 5 42.93 -88.90 10.13
N ALA A 6 42.95 -87.64 9.68
CA ALA A 6 41.93 -86.61 9.97
C ALA A 6 40.87 -86.69 8.85
N GLY A 7 39.64 -87.04 9.25
CA GLY A 7 38.43 -87.06 8.38
C GLY A 7 37.89 -85.63 8.10
N ASN A 8 37.76 -85.42 6.83
CA ASN A 8 37.23 -84.15 6.26
C ASN A 8 35.69 -84.11 6.34
N ARG A 9 35.12 -83.37 7.34
CA ARG A 9 33.68 -83.08 7.41
C ARG A 9 33.34 -81.86 6.59
N LYS A 10 32.80 -82.03 5.41
CA LYS A 10 32.12 -81.00 4.63
C LYS A 10 30.90 -80.51 5.39
N LYS A 11 30.96 -79.23 5.93
CA LYS A 11 29.79 -78.53 6.41
C LYS A 11 28.94 -78.10 5.22
N SER A 12 27.79 -78.73 5.01
CA SER A 12 26.73 -78.27 4.14
C SER A 12 26.12 -76.95 4.72
N ARG A 13 26.30 -75.87 4.00
CA ARG A 13 25.62 -74.59 4.27
C ARG A 13 24.13 -74.76 3.91
N PRO A 14 23.18 -74.38 4.79
CA PRO A 14 21.78 -74.32 4.43
C PRO A 14 21.54 -73.10 3.52
N VAL A 15 21.37 -73.32 2.24
CA VAL A 15 21.06 -72.31 1.27
C VAL A 15 19.54 -72.08 1.25
N SER A 16 19.09 -70.85 1.70
CA SER A 16 18.13 -70.07 0.96
C SER A 16 16.63 -70.24 1.21
N GLY A 17 16.18 -70.26 2.43
CA GLY A 17 14.79 -69.81 2.67
C GLY A 17 14.68 -68.26 2.50
N TRP A 18 15.69 -67.56 2.94
CA TRP A 18 15.72 -66.09 2.92
C TRP A 18 15.87 -65.42 1.55
N SER A 19 16.55 -66.05 0.61
CA SER A 19 16.68 -65.50 -0.77
C SER A 19 15.37 -65.65 -1.56
N LYS A 20 14.65 -66.75 -1.35
CA LYS A 20 13.30 -66.94 -1.94
C LYS A 20 12.26 -66.01 -1.32
N LEU A 21 12.34 -65.76 -0.01
CA LEU A 21 11.47 -64.85 0.68
C LEU A 21 11.73 -63.37 0.24
N ARG A 22 12.98 -62.93 0.16
CA ARG A 22 13.36 -61.61 -0.36
C ARG A 22 12.90 -61.39 -1.82
N ARG A 23 13.03 -62.40 -2.68
CA ARG A 23 12.51 -62.34 -4.06
C ARG A 23 10.98 -62.22 -4.08
N ARG A 24 10.26 -63.01 -3.26
CA ARG A 24 8.78 -62.88 -3.15
C ARG A 24 8.31 -61.52 -2.63
N ILE A 25 8.96 -61.01 -1.60
CA ILE A 25 8.70 -59.64 -1.10
C ILE A 25 9.00 -58.60 -2.18
N GLY A 26 10.12 -58.71 -2.91
CA GLY A 26 10.46 -57.83 -4.01
C GLY A 26 9.44 -57.84 -5.16
N TRP A 27 8.94 -59.05 -5.53
CA TRP A 27 7.86 -59.15 -6.53
C TRP A 27 6.52 -58.62 -6.03
N MET A 28 6.16 -58.84 -4.76
CA MET A 28 4.92 -58.29 -4.16
C MET A 28 4.96 -56.77 -4.06
N THR A 29 6.10 -56.17 -3.67
CA THR A 29 6.26 -54.72 -3.64
C THR A 29 6.21 -54.11 -5.04
N LEU A 30 6.83 -54.77 -6.04
CA LEU A 30 6.77 -54.34 -7.44
C LEU A 30 5.35 -54.42 -8.00
N LEU A 31 4.62 -55.50 -7.75
CA LEU A 31 3.21 -55.64 -8.15
C LEU A 31 2.30 -54.63 -7.45
N SER A 32 2.51 -54.38 -6.15
CA SER A 32 1.79 -53.35 -5.43
C SER A 32 2.05 -51.94 -5.98
N LEU A 33 3.30 -51.64 -6.34
CA LEU A 33 3.65 -50.37 -6.99
C LEU A 33 3.03 -50.24 -8.37
N ILE A 34 3.03 -51.32 -9.16
CA ILE A 34 2.36 -51.36 -10.48
C ILE A 34 0.83 -51.22 -10.31
N ALA A 35 0.21 -51.89 -9.34
CA ALA A 35 -1.21 -51.80 -9.06
C ALA A 35 -1.59 -50.40 -8.58
N LEU A 36 -0.81 -49.77 -7.69
CA LEU A 36 -0.97 -48.41 -7.26
C LEU A 36 -0.79 -47.41 -8.42
N ALA A 37 0.19 -47.62 -9.27
CA ALA A 37 0.39 -46.81 -10.47
C ALA A 37 -0.77 -46.97 -11.46
N ALA A 38 -1.27 -48.21 -11.67
CA ALA A 38 -2.42 -48.47 -12.52
C ALA A 38 -3.72 -47.89 -11.93
N ALA A 39 -3.96 -48.03 -10.63
CA ALA A 39 -5.09 -47.43 -9.94
C ALA A 39 -5.03 -45.88 -9.98
N GLY A 40 -3.85 -45.32 -9.75
CA GLY A 40 -3.58 -43.89 -9.91
C GLY A 40 -3.86 -43.41 -11.34
N PHE A 41 -3.38 -44.15 -12.33
CA PHE A 41 -3.63 -43.88 -13.75
C PHE A 41 -5.12 -43.96 -14.11
N LEU A 42 -5.84 -44.96 -13.62
CA LEU A 42 -7.29 -45.11 -13.85
C LEU A 42 -8.08 -43.99 -13.16
N LEU A 43 -7.78 -43.66 -11.90
CA LEU A 43 -8.38 -42.52 -11.19
C LEU A 43 -8.12 -41.21 -11.94
N LEU A 44 -6.90 -41.01 -12.40
CA LEU A 44 -6.52 -39.85 -13.19
C LEU A 44 -7.19 -39.84 -14.56
N LYS A 45 -7.39 -40.98 -15.21
CA LYS A 45 -8.05 -41.09 -16.51
C LYS A 45 -9.54 -40.78 -16.46
N TYR A 46 -10.22 -41.17 -15.38
CA TYR A 46 -11.69 -41.03 -15.24
C TYR A 46 -12.09 -39.87 -14.35
N ALA A 47 -11.17 -39.20 -13.65
CA ALA A 47 -11.50 -37.99 -12.89
C ALA A 47 -12.01 -36.91 -13.86
N PRO A 48 -13.18 -36.28 -13.61
CA PRO A 48 -13.69 -35.21 -14.47
C PRO A 48 -12.68 -34.05 -14.47
N LEU A 49 -12.49 -33.42 -15.65
CA LEU A 49 -11.77 -32.16 -15.69
C LEU A 49 -12.50 -31.17 -14.75
N PRO A 50 -11.78 -30.43 -13.92
CA PRO A 50 -12.41 -29.39 -13.12
C PRO A 50 -13.24 -28.51 -14.05
N ALA A 51 -14.48 -28.21 -13.65
CA ALA A 51 -15.30 -27.27 -14.41
C ALA A 51 -14.44 -26.00 -14.61
N GLY A 52 -14.18 -25.64 -15.86
CA GLY A 52 -13.40 -24.46 -16.20
C GLY A 52 -14.00 -23.29 -15.43
N ALA A 53 -13.20 -22.66 -14.58
CA ALA A 53 -13.70 -21.57 -13.76
C ALA A 53 -14.30 -20.50 -14.68
N THR A 54 -15.63 -20.34 -14.64
CA THR A 54 -16.29 -19.22 -15.30
C THR A 54 -15.70 -17.97 -14.71
N MET A 55 -14.82 -17.31 -15.44
CA MET A 55 -14.12 -16.13 -14.99
C MET A 55 -15.13 -15.02 -14.80
N GLN A 56 -15.24 -14.53 -13.57
CA GLN A 56 -16.09 -13.40 -13.21
C GLN A 56 -15.24 -12.25 -12.71
N SER A 57 -15.68 -11.02 -13.01
CA SER A 57 -14.97 -9.84 -12.52
C SER A 57 -15.06 -9.74 -11.01
N THR A 58 -13.93 -9.56 -10.37
CA THR A 58 -13.91 -9.15 -8.96
C THR A 58 -14.33 -7.69 -8.85
N ARG A 59 -15.24 -7.40 -7.95
CA ARG A 59 -15.72 -6.05 -7.67
C ARG A 59 -15.13 -5.55 -6.36
N ILE A 60 -14.56 -4.35 -6.42
CA ILE A 60 -14.14 -3.60 -5.23
C ILE A 60 -15.20 -2.54 -4.97
N LEU A 61 -15.82 -2.60 -3.80
CA LEU A 61 -16.92 -1.73 -3.40
C LEU A 61 -16.44 -0.78 -2.31
N ASP A 62 -17.00 0.42 -2.26
CA ASP A 62 -16.83 1.36 -1.17
C ASP A 62 -17.60 0.91 0.09
N ALA A 63 -17.54 1.69 1.15
CA ALA A 63 -18.26 1.41 2.39
C ALA A 63 -19.78 1.37 2.23
N ASN A 64 -20.33 2.05 1.21
CA ASN A 64 -21.76 2.16 0.92
C ASN A 64 -22.23 1.15 -0.15
N GLY A 65 -21.32 0.29 -0.65
CA GLY A 65 -21.62 -0.71 -1.68
C GLY A 65 -21.53 -0.19 -3.12
N GLN A 66 -21.04 1.04 -3.33
CA GLN A 66 -20.80 1.58 -4.67
C GLN A 66 -19.50 0.99 -5.24
N THR A 67 -19.48 0.72 -6.56
CA THR A 67 -18.30 0.14 -7.20
C THR A 67 -17.19 1.17 -7.36
N ILE A 68 -16.03 0.93 -6.73
CA ILE A 68 -14.80 1.69 -6.91
C ILE A 68 -14.06 1.22 -8.17
N ALA A 69 -13.94 -0.11 -8.31
CA ALA A 69 -13.28 -0.73 -9.44
C ALA A 69 -13.86 -2.11 -9.72
N SER A 70 -13.88 -2.48 -10.98
CA SER A 70 -14.14 -3.84 -11.42
C SER A 70 -12.84 -4.38 -12.04
N LEU A 71 -12.27 -5.40 -11.41
CA LEU A 71 -11.11 -6.06 -11.95
C LEU A 71 -11.60 -6.97 -13.06
N LYS A 72 -11.43 -6.55 -14.29
CA LYS A 72 -11.96 -7.24 -15.48
C LYS A 72 -11.23 -8.57 -15.68
N GLY A 73 -11.71 -9.60 -15.03
CA GLY A 73 -11.43 -10.99 -15.32
C GLY A 73 -12.56 -11.59 -16.17
N GLY A 74 -12.91 -11.03 -17.31
CA GLY A 74 -13.75 -11.77 -18.25
C GLY A 74 -15.20 -11.37 -18.48
N VAL A 75 -15.67 -10.22 -18.05
CA VAL A 75 -16.97 -9.70 -18.52
C VAL A 75 -16.80 -9.14 -19.93
N ASN A 76 -17.47 -9.75 -20.90
CA ASN A 76 -17.36 -9.51 -22.34
C ASN A 76 -15.98 -9.86 -22.95
N ARG A 77 -15.57 -11.13 -22.82
CA ARG A 77 -14.60 -11.69 -23.77
C ARG A 77 -15.37 -12.06 -25.02
N PRO A 78 -15.26 -11.32 -26.12
CA PRO A 78 -15.78 -11.80 -27.38
C PRO A 78 -14.99 -13.05 -27.73
N THR A 79 -15.63 -14.22 -27.62
CA THR A 79 -15.07 -15.48 -28.10
C THR A 79 -15.26 -15.55 -29.61
N ALA A 80 -14.21 -15.86 -30.34
CA ALA A 80 -14.27 -16.07 -31.76
C ALA A 80 -14.08 -17.58 -32.05
N LYS A 81 -14.87 -18.13 -32.97
CA LYS A 81 -14.61 -19.45 -33.53
C LYS A 81 -13.27 -19.42 -34.25
N LEU A 82 -12.57 -20.54 -34.31
CA LEU A 82 -11.27 -20.63 -34.99
C LEU A 82 -11.36 -20.11 -36.45
N ALA A 83 -12.48 -20.36 -37.14
CA ALA A 83 -12.77 -19.86 -38.50
C ALA A 83 -12.93 -18.34 -38.58
N ASP A 84 -13.19 -17.66 -37.46
CA ASP A 84 -13.34 -16.20 -37.38
C ASP A 84 -12.07 -15.52 -36.83
N ILE A 85 -10.96 -16.25 -36.72
CA ILE A 85 -9.64 -15.73 -36.41
C ILE A 85 -8.78 -15.76 -37.67
N SER A 86 -8.03 -14.68 -37.94
CA SER A 86 -7.16 -14.62 -39.11
C SER A 86 -6.22 -15.85 -39.17
N PRO A 87 -6.16 -16.52 -40.34
CA PRO A 87 -5.23 -17.64 -40.54
C PRO A 87 -3.78 -17.23 -40.29
N TRP A 88 -3.45 -15.96 -40.45
CA TRP A 88 -2.11 -15.43 -40.15
C TRP A 88 -1.79 -15.40 -38.66
N LEU A 89 -2.77 -15.09 -37.80
CA LEU A 89 -2.58 -15.15 -36.34
C LEU A 89 -2.45 -16.59 -35.85
N VAL A 90 -3.24 -17.50 -36.39
CA VAL A 90 -3.15 -18.94 -36.12
C VAL A 90 -1.75 -19.46 -36.47
N LYS A 91 -1.29 -19.22 -37.70
CA LYS A 91 0.03 -19.61 -38.19
C LYS A 91 1.17 -18.98 -37.38
N ALA A 92 1.05 -17.68 -37.06
CA ALA A 92 2.05 -16.95 -36.26
C ALA A 92 2.18 -17.53 -34.84
N THR A 93 1.06 -17.86 -34.21
CA THR A 93 1.02 -18.46 -32.88
C THR A 93 1.67 -19.83 -32.90
N LEU A 94 1.29 -20.71 -33.84
CA LEU A 94 1.89 -22.02 -34.00
C LEU A 94 3.38 -21.96 -34.29
N ALA A 95 3.81 -21.09 -35.18
CA ALA A 95 5.21 -20.96 -35.60
C ALA A 95 6.13 -20.51 -34.45
N VAL A 96 5.62 -19.70 -33.49
CA VAL A 96 6.44 -19.13 -32.42
C VAL A 96 6.30 -19.84 -31.07
N GLU A 97 5.14 -20.47 -30.80
CA GLU A 97 4.87 -21.11 -29.52
C GLU A 97 4.95 -22.64 -29.60
N ASP A 98 4.48 -23.25 -30.69
CA ASP A 98 4.43 -24.74 -30.81
C ASP A 98 4.37 -25.20 -32.27
N ARG A 99 5.54 -25.30 -32.92
CA ARG A 99 5.66 -25.65 -34.34
C ARG A 99 5.10 -27.02 -34.70
N ARG A 100 5.04 -27.95 -33.72
CA ARG A 100 4.59 -29.33 -33.90
C ARG A 100 3.29 -29.62 -33.17
N PHE A 101 2.48 -28.63 -32.95
CA PHE A 101 1.24 -28.74 -32.21
C PHE A 101 0.34 -29.90 -32.66
N TYR A 102 0.22 -30.11 -33.95
CA TYR A 102 -0.61 -31.18 -34.52
C TYR A 102 0.05 -32.58 -34.48
N GLU A 103 1.34 -32.69 -34.09
CA GLU A 103 2.12 -33.94 -34.14
C GLU A 103 2.27 -34.61 -32.77
N HIS A 104 1.95 -33.94 -31.66
CA HIS A 104 2.11 -34.48 -30.33
C HIS A 104 0.80 -34.49 -29.53
N ALA A 105 0.72 -35.34 -28.50
CA ALA A 105 -0.44 -35.45 -27.59
C ALA A 105 -0.21 -34.70 -26.27
N GLY A 106 -0.17 -33.36 -26.31
CA GLY A 106 -0.07 -32.48 -25.14
C GLY A 106 1.35 -32.19 -24.66
N VAL A 107 2.29 -33.13 -24.82
CA VAL A 107 3.71 -32.93 -24.48
C VAL A 107 4.57 -33.24 -25.70
N ASP A 108 5.41 -32.31 -26.10
CA ASP A 108 6.38 -32.50 -27.17
C ASP A 108 7.71 -33.05 -26.64
N TRP A 109 7.83 -34.36 -26.51
CA TRP A 109 9.04 -35.03 -26.03
C TRP A 109 10.28 -34.79 -26.91
N ARG A 110 10.10 -34.68 -28.22
CA ARG A 110 11.20 -34.37 -29.15
C ARG A 110 11.66 -32.93 -29.03
N GLY A 111 10.72 -31.99 -28.85
CA GLY A 111 11.02 -30.57 -28.57
C GLY A 111 11.70 -30.39 -27.23
N LEU A 112 11.27 -31.13 -26.21
CA LEU A 112 11.89 -31.11 -24.88
C LEU A 112 13.34 -31.61 -24.92
N ALA A 113 13.59 -32.73 -25.62
CA ALA A 113 14.95 -33.28 -25.78
C ALA A 113 15.86 -32.31 -26.56
N ARG A 114 15.35 -31.71 -27.62
CA ARG A 114 16.09 -30.68 -28.40
C ARG A 114 16.39 -29.46 -27.56
N ALA A 115 15.42 -28.91 -26.82
CA ALA A 115 15.61 -27.73 -25.97
C ALA A 115 16.65 -28.03 -24.86
N ALA A 116 16.57 -29.18 -24.21
CA ALA A 116 17.56 -29.64 -23.23
C ALA A 116 18.98 -29.70 -23.82
N TRP A 117 19.12 -30.21 -25.04
CA TRP A 117 20.41 -30.28 -25.75
C TRP A 117 20.97 -28.89 -26.09
N VAL A 118 20.12 -27.99 -26.56
CA VAL A 118 20.51 -26.59 -26.90
C VAL A 118 20.89 -25.79 -25.63
N ASP A 119 20.09 -25.89 -24.57
CA ASP A 119 20.35 -25.22 -23.29
C ASP A 119 21.64 -25.71 -22.63
N LEU A 120 21.91 -27.03 -22.74
CA LEU A 120 23.16 -27.64 -22.27
C LEU A 120 24.38 -27.16 -23.07
N ARG A 121 24.23 -27.04 -24.41
CA ARG A 121 25.33 -26.60 -25.30
C ARG A 121 25.68 -25.13 -25.17
N HIS A 122 24.67 -24.26 -24.88
CA HIS A 122 24.84 -22.81 -24.77
C HIS A 122 24.94 -22.32 -23.33
N MET A 123 24.85 -23.20 -22.31
CA MET A 123 24.83 -22.89 -20.87
C MET A 123 23.84 -21.74 -20.50
N SER A 124 22.79 -21.59 -21.31
CA SER A 124 21.75 -20.55 -21.15
C SER A 124 20.36 -21.12 -21.44
N LYS A 125 19.33 -20.61 -20.73
CA LYS A 125 17.92 -20.99 -20.98
C LYS A 125 17.38 -20.20 -22.18
N GLU A 126 17.67 -20.62 -23.39
CA GLU A 126 17.26 -19.93 -24.61
C GLU A 126 15.92 -20.39 -25.18
N GLN A 127 15.58 -21.67 -25.02
CA GLN A 127 14.38 -22.25 -25.62
C GLN A 127 13.32 -22.67 -24.61
N GLY A 128 12.08 -22.22 -24.81
CA GLY A 128 10.90 -22.69 -24.07
C GLY A 128 10.41 -24.01 -24.64
N ALA A 129 10.31 -25.06 -23.81
CA ALA A 129 9.87 -26.41 -24.22
C ALA A 129 8.41 -26.72 -23.85
N SER A 130 7.59 -25.71 -23.50
CA SER A 130 6.17 -25.89 -23.13
C SER A 130 5.29 -25.80 -24.36
N THR A 131 4.40 -26.78 -24.55
CA THR A 131 3.43 -26.83 -25.66
C THR A 131 2.27 -25.82 -25.42
N LEU A 132 1.52 -25.54 -26.50
CA LEU A 132 0.26 -24.76 -26.42
C LEU A 132 -0.74 -25.38 -25.44
N THR A 133 -0.89 -26.73 -25.51
CA THR A 133 -1.81 -27.43 -24.61
C THR A 133 -1.37 -27.34 -23.15
N GLN A 134 -0.05 -27.39 -22.87
CA GLN A 134 0.46 -27.14 -21.50
C GLN A 134 0.21 -25.71 -21.02
N GLN A 135 0.37 -24.74 -21.91
CA GLN A 135 0.07 -23.33 -21.58
C GLN A 135 -1.43 -23.14 -21.31
N LEU A 136 -2.29 -23.76 -22.12
CA LEU A 136 -3.74 -23.75 -21.93
C LEU A 136 -4.12 -24.43 -20.60
N ALA A 137 -3.57 -25.61 -20.32
CA ALA A 137 -3.79 -26.35 -19.07
C ALA A 137 -3.39 -25.50 -17.84
N ARG A 138 -2.26 -24.83 -17.91
CA ARG A 138 -1.83 -23.89 -16.87
C ARG A 138 -2.84 -22.76 -16.70
N ASN A 139 -3.27 -22.14 -17.79
CA ASN A 139 -4.19 -21.00 -17.75
C ASN A 139 -5.59 -21.37 -17.25
N LEU A 140 -6.06 -22.60 -17.52
CA LEU A 140 -7.40 -23.05 -17.10
C LEU A 140 -7.44 -23.60 -15.67
N TYR A 141 -6.39 -24.33 -15.22
CA TYR A 141 -6.51 -25.19 -14.04
C TYR A 141 -5.45 -24.95 -12.95
N LEU A 142 -4.39 -24.14 -13.19
CA LEU A 142 -3.23 -24.07 -12.30
C LEU A 142 -2.90 -22.63 -11.91
N SER A 143 -2.23 -22.46 -10.74
CA SER A 143 -1.65 -21.18 -10.30
C SER A 143 -0.34 -20.88 -11.04
N HIS A 144 0.12 -19.62 -10.96
CA HIS A 144 1.37 -19.18 -11.63
C HIS A 144 2.65 -19.45 -10.82
N GLU A 145 2.56 -20.16 -9.70
CA GLU A 145 3.73 -20.55 -8.92
C GLU A 145 4.70 -21.43 -9.73
N ARG A 146 6.01 -21.16 -9.61
CA ARG A 146 7.05 -21.89 -10.35
C ARG A 146 7.55 -23.08 -9.54
N THR A 147 6.76 -24.17 -9.46
CA THR A 147 7.13 -25.40 -8.76
C THR A 147 7.21 -26.60 -9.72
N TRP A 148 8.00 -27.60 -9.37
CA TRP A 148 8.07 -28.86 -10.12
C TRP A 148 6.75 -29.63 -10.11
N THR A 149 6.05 -29.60 -8.97
CA THR A 149 4.72 -30.22 -8.82
C THR A 149 3.69 -29.59 -9.76
N ARG A 150 3.72 -28.26 -9.93
CA ARG A 150 2.89 -27.58 -10.92
C ARG A 150 3.22 -28.02 -12.35
N LYS A 151 4.51 -28.22 -12.69
CA LYS A 151 4.90 -28.63 -14.04
C LYS A 151 4.43 -30.05 -14.38
N LEU A 152 4.42 -30.96 -13.41
CA LEU A 152 3.82 -32.28 -13.57
C LEU A 152 2.30 -32.19 -13.76
N LYS A 153 1.62 -31.36 -12.99
CA LYS A 153 0.17 -31.12 -13.15
C LYS A 153 -0.15 -30.49 -14.51
N GLU A 154 0.69 -29.58 -15.04
CA GLU A 154 0.53 -29.04 -16.40
C GLU A 154 0.56 -30.15 -17.45
N ALA A 155 1.56 -31.01 -17.41
CA ALA A 155 1.68 -32.12 -18.37
C ALA A 155 0.49 -33.06 -18.29
N TRP A 156 0.03 -33.37 -17.07
CA TRP A 156 -1.13 -34.22 -16.85
C TRP A 156 -2.42 -33.59 -17.39
N TYR A 157 -2.73 -32.32 -17.04
CA TYR A 157 -3.90 -31.62 -17.57
C TYR A 157 -3.83 -31.43 -19.08
N ALA A 158 -2.63 -31.23 -19.64
CA ALA A 158 -2.45 -31.17 -21.08
C ALA A 158 -2.85 -32.49 -21.75
N GLY A 159 -2.42 -33.64 -21.22
CA GLY A 159 -2.84 -34.97 -21.73
C GLY A 159 -4.35 -35.19 -21.61
N ARG A 160 -4.97 -34.67 -20.55
CA ARG A 160 -6.43 -34.75 -20.37
C ARG A 160 -7.20 -33.88 -21.36
N LEU A 161 -6.69 -32.67 -21.65
CA LEU A 161 -7.27 -31.79 -22.67
C LEU A 161 -7.24 -32.45 -24.03
N GLU A 162 -6.11 -33.06 -24.41
CA GLU A 162 -5.97 -33.78 -25.70
C GLU A 162 -6.86 -35.04 -25.82
N GLN A 163 -7.27 -35.64 -24.70
CA GLN A 163 -8.26 -36.71 -24.68
C GLN A 163 -9.69 -36.22 -24.81
N SER A 164 -9.96 -35.00 -24.39
CA SER A 164 -11.33 -34.42 -24.27
C SER A 164 -11.70 -33.53 -25.46
N PHE A 165 -10.70 -32.98 -26.16
CA PHE A 165 -10.88 -32.00 -27.21
C PHE A 165 -10.02 -32.31 -28.42
N THR A 166 -10.48 -31.96 -29.61
CA THR A 166 -9.69 -31.99 -30.83
C THR A 166 -8.61 -30.92 -30.83
N LYS A 167 -7.60 -31.05 -31.67
CA LYS A 167 -6.54 -30.04 -31.83
C LYS A 167 -7.08 -28.63 -32.14
N ASP A 168 -8.06 -28.55 -33.01
CA ASP A 168 -8.67 -27.28 -33.40
C ASP A 168 -9.46 -26.67 -32.25
N GLU A 169 -10.18 -27.47 -31.47
CA GLU A 169 -10.84 -26.99 -30.24
C GLU A 169 -9.85 -26.51 -29.18
N ILE A 170 -8.73 -27.21 -29.00
CA ILE A 170 -7.66 -26.78 -28.08
C ILE A 170 -7.06 -25.45 -28.55
N LEU A 171 -6.82 -25.30 -29.84
CA LEU A 171 -6.28 -24.07 -30.42
C LEU A 171 -7.28 -22.90 -30.30
N GLU A 172 -8.57 -23.15 -30.56
CA GLU A 172 -9.64 -22.19 -30.35
C GLU A 172 -9.71 -21.74 -28.90
N LEU A 173 -9.71 -22.69 -27.95
CA LEU A 173 -9.68 -22.39 -26.52
C LEU A 173 -8.45 -21.57 -26.14
N TYR A 174 -7.26 -21.94 -26.65
CA TYR A 174 -6.03 -21.19 -26.38
C TYR A 174 -6.11 -19.76 -26.87
N LEU A 175 -6.49 -19.55 -28.13
CA LEU A 175 -6.57 -18.23 -28.74
C LEU A 175 -7.65 -17.34 -28.09
N ASN A 176 -8.66 -17.93 -27.46
CA ASN A 176 -9.68 -17.21 -26.69
C ASN A 176 -9.28 -16.94 -25.23
N GLN A 177 -8.27 -17.65 -24.70
CA GLN A 177 -7.88 -17.55 -23.29
C GLN A 177 -6.57 -16.80 -23.04
N ILE A 178 -5.66 -16.75 -24.02
CA ILE A 178 -4.34 -16.19 -23.83
C ILE A 178 -4.39 -14.66 -23.57
N TYR A 179 -3.52 -14.19 -22.68
CA TYR A 179 -3.44 -12.79 -22.30
C TYR A 179 -2.51 -12.00 -23.22
N TYR A 180 -3.04 -10.97 -23.85
CA TYR A 180 -2.32 -10.07 -24.76
C TYR A 180 -1.93 -8.71 -24.14
N GLY A 181 -2.04 -8.56 -22.82
CA GLY A 181 -1.73 -7.30 -22.14
C GLY A 181 -2.93 -6.32 -22.10
N HIS A 182 -2.79 -5.26 -21.29
CA HIS A 182 -3.80 -4.19 -21.14
C HIS A 182 -5.23 -4.68 -20.91
N GLY A 183 -5.39 -5.80 -20.22
CA GLY A 183 -6.70 -6.41 -19.94
C GLY A 183 -7.31 -7.18 -21.10
N ALA A 184 -6.64 -7.30 -22.25
CA ALA A 184 -7.13 -8.06 -23.40
C ALA A 184 -6.80 -9.55 -23.24
N TYR A 185 -7.83 -10.36 -23.10
CA TYR A 185 -7.78 -11.82 -23.12
C TYR A 185 -8.48 -12.30 -24.38
N GLY A 186 -7.80 -13.15 -25.14
CA GLY A 186 -8.28 -13.67 -26.42
C GLY A 186 -7.98 -12.78 -27.63
N ALA A 187 -7.88 -13.45 -28.77
CA ALA A 187 -7.49 -12.86 -30.05
C ALA A 187 -8.45 -11.74 -30.51
N GLU A 188 -9.75 -11.92 -30.34
CA GLU A 188 -10.75 -10.94 -30.75
C GLU A 188 -10.68 -9.67 -29.89
N ALA A 189 -10.57 -9.82 -28.56
CA ALA A 189 -10.41 -8.69 -27.66
C ALA A 189 -9.11 -7.93 -27.93
N ALA A 190 -8.01 -8.65 -28.19
CA ALA A 190 -6.73 -8.05 -28.51
C ALA A 190 -6.76 -7.31 -29.86
N SER A 191 -7.37 -7.89 -30.88
CA SER A 191 -7.53 -7.25 -32.20
C SER A 191 -8.30 -5.94 -32.10
N ARG A 192 -9.42 -5.94 -31.38
CA ARG A 192 -10.22 -4.72 -31.15
C ARG A 192 -9.48 -3.68 -30.32
N LEU A 193 -8.73 -4.11 -29.29
CA LEU A 193 -7.96 -3.20 -28.45
C LEU A 193 -6.84 -2.52 -29.22
N TYR A 194 -6.02 -3.29 -29.93
CA TYR A 194 -4.81 -2.79 -30.56
C TYR A 194 -5.05 -2.18 -31.95
N PHE A 195 -6.03 -2.70 -32.70
CA PHE A 195 -6.24 -2.33 -34.11
C PHE A 195 -7.66 -1.88 -34.46
N ASN A 196 -8.60 -1.94 -33.50
CA ASN A 196 -10.01 -1.55 -33.67
C ASN A 196 -10.73 -2.32 -34.78
N LYS A 197 -10.41 -3.59 -34.99
CA LYS A 197 -11.03 -4.45 -36.00
C LYS A 197 -11.21 -5.89 -35.53
N PRO A 198 -12.07 -6.69 -36.20
CA PRO A 198 -12.23 -8.11 -35.87
C PRO A 198 -10.92 -8.89 -36.06
N ALA A 199 -10.74 -9.95 -35.26
CA ALA A 199 -9.55 -10.82 -35.37
C ALA A 199 -9.40 -11.48 -36.75
N LYS A 200 -10.48 -11.67 -37.47
CA LYS A 200 -10.52 -12.21 -38.85
C LYS A 200 -9.78 -11.34 -39.88
N GLU A 201 -9.74 -10.04 -39.65
CA GLU A 201 -9.18 -9.04 -40.56
C GLU A 201 -7.72 -8.69 -40.32
N LEU A 202 -7.05 -9.39 -39.37
CA LEU A 202 -5.66 -9.12 -39.06
C LEU A 202 -4.74 -9.43 -40.24
N THR A 203 -3.86 -8.48 -40.56
CA THR A 203 -2.78 -8.65 -41.57
C THR A 203 -1.68 -9.56 -41.06
N ILE A 204 -0.73 -9.96 -41.89
CA ILE A 204 0.47 -10.71 -41.47
C ILE A 204 1.26 -9.92 -40.42
N ALA A 205 1.44 -8.63 -40.65
CA ALA A 205 2.21 -7.77 -39.74
C ALA A 205 1.57 -7.62 -38.38
N GLU A 206 0.25 -7.41 -38.33
CA GLU A 206 -0.52 -7.29 -37.09
C GLU A 206 -0.59 -8.61 -36.33
N SER A 207 -0.82 -9.73 -37.06
CA SER A 207 -0.82 -11.08 -36.53
C SER A 207 0.51 -11.43 -35.90
N ALA A 208 1.64 -11.10 -36.56
CA ALA A 208 2.96 -11.32 -36.03
C ALA A 208 3.25 -10.46 -34.79
N LEU A 209 2.73 -9.23 -34.74
CA LEU A 209 2.84 -8.38 -33.57
C LEU A 209 2.07 -8.98 -32.39
N LEU A 210 0.79 -9.35 -32.58
CA LEU A 210 -0.04 -9.96 -31.53
C LEU A 210 0.57 -11.27 -31.01
N ALA A 211 0.94 -12.19 -31.90
CA ALA A 211 1.54 -13.50 -31.52
C ALA A 211 2.85 -13.33 -30.72
N GLY A 212 3.50 -12.17 -30.81
CA GLY A 212 4.69 -11.86 -30.04
C GLY A 212 4.43 -11.46 -28.58
N ILE A 213 3.25 -10.92 -28.27
CA ILE A 213 2.93 -10.32 -26.95
C ILE A 213 2.84 -11.35 -25.83
N PRO A 214 2.19 -12.53 -25.95
CA PRO A 214 1.97 -13.46 -24.84
C PRO A 214 3.23 -13.95 -24.14
N LYS A 215 4.38 -13.94 -24.80
CA LYS A 215 5.67 -14.29 -24.17
C LYS A 215 6.05 -13.37 -23.02
N GLY A 216 5.58 -12.13 -23.02
CA GLY A 216 5.82 -11.13 -21.97
C GLY A 216 4.97 -9.89 -22.22
N PRO A 217 3.68 -9.91 -21.85
CA PRO A 217 2.71 -8.86 -22.25
C PRO A 217 3.11 -7.44 -21.87
N ARG A 218 3.76 -7.27 -20.73
CA ARG A 218 4.27 -5.95 -20.30
C ARG A 218 5.52 -5.54 -21.10
N TYR A 219 6.44 -6.48 -21.34
CA TYR A 219 7.72 -6.22 -21.99
C TYR A 219 7.58 -6.02 -23.51
N TYR A 220 6.66 -6.77 -24.15
CA TYR A 220 6.41 -6.69 -25.59
C TYR A 220 5.17 -5.88 -25.95
N SER A 221 4.63 -5.09 -25.03
CA SER A 221 3.53 -4.17 -25.30
C SER A 221 3.95 -3.09 -26.30
N PRO A 222 3.22 -2.88 -27.40
CA PRO A 222 3.52 -1.81 -28.35
C PRO A 222 3.31 -0.40 -27.77
N HIS A 223 2.49 -0.26 -26.71
CA HIS A 223 2.28 1.01 -26.00
C HIS A 223 3.41 1.33 -25.02
N LEU A 224 3.88 0.31 -24.25
CA LEU A 224 4.90 0.53 -23.21
C LEU A 224 6.33 0.47 -23.79
N ASN A 225 6.58 -0.44 -24.73
CA ASN A 225 7.91 -0.72 -25.26
C ASN A 225 7.88 -0.98 -26.77
N PRO A 226 7.60 0.04 -27.62
CA PRO A 226 7.43 -0.12 -29.06
C PRO A 226 8.65 -0.74 -29.75
N LYS A 227 9.87 -0.42 -29.29
CA LYS A 227 11.12 -1.01 -29.83
C LYS A 227 11.20 -2.52 -29.58
N SER A 228 10.92 -2.97 -28.36
CA SER A 228 10.92 -4.41 -28.01
C SER A 228 9.80 -5.16 -28.70
N SER A 229 8.62 -4.57 -28.85
CA SER A 229 7.49 -5.10 -29.57
C SER A 229 7.83 -5.32 -31.04
N ARG A 230 8.40 -4.35 -31.72
CA ARG A 230 8.89 -4.45 -33.11
C ARG A 230 9.98 -5.52 -33.26
N ALA A 231 10.92 -5.58 -32.36
CA ALA A 231 11.96 -6.61 -32.39
C ALA A 231 11.36 -8.04 -32.25
N ARG A 232 10.35 -8.19 -31.39
CA ARG A 232 9.63 -9.46 -31.19
C ARG A 232 8.80 -9.82 -32.43
N GLN A 233 8.09 -8.85 -33.04
CA GLN A 233 7.36 -9.03 -34.30
C GLN A 233 8.27 -9.60 -35.41
N ARG A 234 9.47 -9.05 -35.59
CA ARG A 234 10.45 -9.57 -36.57
C ARG A 234 10.83 -11.01 -36.29
N LYS A 235 11.00 -11.42 -35.03
CA LYS A 235 11.27 -12.81 -34.66
C LYS A 235 10.10 -13.74 -35.01
N VAL A 236 8.86 -13.26 -34.88
CA VAL A 236 7.68 -14.04 -35.28
C VAL A 236 7.62 -14.18 -36.80
N LEU A 237 7.86 -13.09 -37.56
CA LEU A 237 7.93 -13.12 -39.01
C LEU A 237 9.04 -14.08 -39.52
N GLN A 238 10.18 -14.06 -38.86
CA GLN A 238 11.27 -15.01 -39.14
C GLN A 238 10.84 -16.46 -38.87
N SER A 239 10.13 -16.73 -37.77
CA SER A 239 9.58 -18.07 -37.48
C SER A 239 8.55 -18.53 -38.51
N LEU A 240 7.69 -17.62 -39.00
CA LEU A 240 6.74 -17.91 -40.09
C LEU A 240 7.46 -18.26 -41.40
N LEU A 241 8.55 -17.56 -41.73
CA LEU A 241 9.37 -17.84 -42.90
C LEU A 241 10.08 -19.18 -42.76
N GLU A 242 10.72 -19.46 -41.62
CA GLU A 242 11.40 -20.74 -41.34
C GLU A 242 10.47 -21.96 -41.40
N THR A 243 9.21 -21.77 -41.05
CA THR A 243 8.19 -22.85 -41.12
C THR A 243 7.48 -22.90 -42.47
N GLY A 244 7.89 -22.10 -43.46
CA GLY A 244 7.30 -22.08 -44.79
C GLY A 244 5.86 -21.53 -44.85
N GLN A 245 5.40 -20.87 -43.81
CA GLN A 245 4.04 -20.34 -43.75
C GLN A 245 3.87 -19.04 -44.54
N ILE A 246 4.95 -18.31 -44.78
CA ILE A 246 4.98 -17.09 -45.63
C ILE A 246 6.27 -17.14 -46.48
N THR A 247 6.19 -16.46 -47.64
CA THR A 247 7.35 -16.25 -48.52
C THR A 247 8.27 -15.17 -47.97
N LYS A 248 9.52 -15.10 -48.43
CA LYS A 248 10.45 -14.04 -48.07
C LYS A 248 9.90 -12.65 -48.44
N LEU A 249 9.26 -12.52 -49.60
CA LEU A 249 8.65 -11.28 -50.04
C LEU A 249 7.55 -10.80 -49.08
N GLN A 250 6.72 -11.74 -48.59
CA GLN A 250 5.66 -11.44 -47.63
C GLN A 250 6.27 -11.05 -46.25
N ALA A 251 7.33 -11.73 -45.83
CA ALA A 251 8.03 -11.41 -44.57
C ALA A 251 8.65 -9.99 -44.62
N ASP A 252 9.33 -9.66 -45.73
CA ASP A 252 9.96 -8.35 -45.91
C ASP A 252 8.93 -7.24 -45.99
N ARG A 253 7.81 -7.46 -46.69
CA ARG A 253 6.69 -6.50 -46.77
C ARG A 253 6.07 -6.27 -45.38
N ALA A 254 5.75 -7.33 -44.64
CA ALA A 254 5.16 -7.23 -43.31
C ALA A 254 6.13 -6.58 -42.27
N ALA A 255 7.45 -6.79 -42.41
CA ALA A 255 8.44 -6.17 -41.55
C ALA A 255 8.58 -4.65 -41.78
N ARG A 256 8.29 -4.16 -43.00
CA ARG A 256 8.31 -2.72 -43.37
C ARG A 256 6.97 -2.04 -43.09
N GLU A 257 5.88 -2.79 -42.96
CA GLU A 257 4.54 -2.25 -42.70
C GLU A 257 4.53 -1.45 -41.40
N ASN A 258 4.04 -0.22 -41.49
CA ASN A 258 3.82 0.62 -40.31
C ASN A 258 2.49 0.24 -39.65
N VAL A 259 2.55 -0.71 -38.73
CA VAL A 259 1.36 -1.16 -37.98
C VAL A 259 0.85 -0.01 -37.11
N ALA A 260 -0.31 0.53 -37.45
CA ALA A 260 -0.97 1.57 -36.66
C ALA A 260 -1.63 0.94 -35.42
N VAL A 261 -1.03 1.20 -34.25
CA VAL A 261 -1.59 0.76 -32.97
C VAL A 261 -2.51 1.85 -32.44
N ARG A 262 -3.78 1.50 -32.20
CA ARG A 262 -4.77 2.41 -31.61
C ARG A 262 -4.34 2.82 -30.21
N ALA A 263 -4.49 4.11 -29.86
CA ALA A 263 -4.36 4.55 -28.47
C ALA A 263 -5.26 3.71 -27.56
N LEU A 264 -4.72 3.33 -26.40
CA LEU A 264 -5.56 2.62 -25.42
C LEU A 264 -6.80 3.47 -25.12
N PRO A 265 -7.99 2.86 -25.01
CA PRO A 265 -9.16 3.58 -24.53
C PRO A 265 -8.75 4.27 -23.21
N GLU A 266 -9.18 5.51 -23.03
CA GLU A 266 -9.08 6.11 -21.70
C GLU A 266 -9.72 5.12 -20.74
N GLU A 267 -8.95 4.62 -19.78
CA GLU A 267 -9.54 3.79 -18.71
C GLU A 267 -10.72 4.62 -18.19
N GLU A 268 -11.92 4.05 -18.21
CA GLU A 268 -13.04 4.61 -17.46
C GLU A 268 -12.43 5.02 -16.12
N GLU A 269 -12.51 6.31 -15.77
CA GLU A 269 -11.87 6.85 -14.57
C GLU A 269 -12.24 5.94 -13.41
N ARG A 270 -11.32 5.06 -13.06
CA ARG A 270 -11.51 4.20 -11.89
C ARG A 270 -11.68 5.15 -10.72
N ALA A 271 -12.81 5.08 -10.07
CA ALA A 271 -12.98 5.82 -8.86
C ALA A 271 -11.91 5.36 -7.85
N ALA A 272 -11.14 6.29 -7.30
CA ALA A 272 -10.08 6.00 -6.33
C ALA A 272 -8.98 5.02 -6.79
N PRO A 273 -8.28 5.26 -7.92
CA PRO A 273 -7.38 4.27 -8.51
C PRO A 273 -6.19 3.90 -7.59
N TYR A 274 -5.61 4.85 -6.85
CA TYR A 274 -4.55 4.58 -5.88
C TYR A 274 -5.00 3.65 -4.75
N PHE A 275 -6.24 3.83 -4.28
CA PHE A 275 -6.81 2.99 -3.24
C PHE A 275 -7.17 1.60 -3.77
N ALA A 276 -7.72 1.49 -4.97
CA ALA A 276 -8.05 0.22 -5.60
C ALA A 276 -6.80 -0.67 -5.78
N GLU A 277 -5.66 -0.09 -6.22
CA GLU A 277 -4.40 -0.82 -6.32
C GLU A 277 -3.84 -1.20 -4.94
N TYR A 278 -4.03 -0.36 -3.92
CA TYR A 278 -3.65 -0.68 -2.54
C TYR A 278 -4.48 -1.85 -1.99
N VAL A 279 -5.80 -1.86 -2.21
CA VAL A 279 -6.70 -2.97 -1.83
C VAL A 279 -6.26 -4.27 -2.50
N LYS A 280 -5.95 -4.23 -3.80
CA LYS A 280 -5.45 -5.39 -4.54
C LYS A 280 -4.14 -5.92 -3.92
N LYS A 281 -3.22 -5.03 -3.61
CA LYS A 281 -1.95 -5.38 -2.97
C LYS A 281 -2.15 -6.04 -1.60
N ILE A 282 -3.00 -5.48 -0.73
CA ILE A 282 -3.31 -6.08 0.58
C ILE A 282 -3.97 -7.44 0.42
N ALA A 283 -4.94 -7.59 -0.49
CA ALA A 283 -5.65 -8.83 -0.70
C ALA A 283 -4.68 -9.97 -1.08
N VAL A 284 -3.70 -9.69 -1.94
CA VAL A 284 -2.71 -10.68 -2.36
C VAL A 284 -1.62 -10.89 -1.30
N GLU A 285 -0.96 -9.81 -0.83
CA GLU A 285 0.24 -9.92 0.00
C GLU A 285 -0.05 -10.23 1.48
N ARG A 286 -1.14 -9.70 2.04
CA ARG A 286 -1.47 -9.87 3.46
C ARG A 286 -2.55 -10.90 3.73
N LEU A 287 -3.59 -10.96 2.86
CA LEU A 287 -4.69 -11.92 3.04
C LEU A 287 -4.42 -13.24 2.32
N GLY A 288 -3.33 -13.34 1.54
CA GLY A 288 -2.96 -14.56 0.83
C GLY A 288 -3.95 -14.97 -0.27
N ILE A 289 -4.75 -14.02 -0.78
CA ILE A 289 -5.67 -14.29 -1.88
C ILE A 289 -4.85 -14.45 -3.16
N ASP A 290 -5.00 -15.60 -3.82
CA ASP A 290 -4.32 -15.88 -5.09
C ASP A 290 -4.60 -14.78 -6.12
N GLU A 291 -3.57 -14.32 -6.84
CA GLU A 291 -3.69 -13.20 -7.78
C GLU A 291 -4.68 -13.50 -8.91
N ARG A 292 -4.81 -14.75 -9.32
CA ARG A 292 -5.79 -15.19 -10.31
C ARG A 292 -7.20 -15.12 -9.72
N LEU A 293 -7.39 -15.61 -8.49
CA LEU A 293 -8.66 -15.50 -7.77
C LEU A 293 -9.06 -14.04 -7.60
N MET A 294 -8.08 -13.18 -7.31
CA MET A 294 -8.28 -11.72 -7.21
C MET A 294 -8.76 -11.10 -8.53
N ASN A 295 -8.24 -11.52 -9.67
CA ASN A 295 -8.58 -10.94 -10.96
C ASN A 295 -9.80 -11.61 -11.62
N GLU A 296 -9.99 -12.92 -11.44
CA GLU A 296 -10.89 -13.77 -12.23
C GLU A 296 -11.91 -14.54 -11.40
N GLY A 297 -11.78 -14.50 -10.07
CA GLY A 297 -12.59 -15.33 -9.16
C GLY A 297 -13.98 -14.81 -8.87
N GLY A 298 -14.36 -13.64 -9.38
CA GLY A 298 -15.67 -13.03 -9.12
C GLY A 298 -15.86 -12.65 -7.64
N LEU A 299 -14.77 -12.23 -6.97
CA LEU A 299 -14.85 -11.82 -5.58
C LEU A 299 -15.65 -10.53 -5.43
N THR A 300 -16.29 -10.38 -4.29
CA THR A 300 -16.85 -9.11 -3.82
C THR A 300 -16.01 -8.65 -2.64
N ILE A 301 -15.29 -7.53 -2.81
CA ILE A 301 -14.42 -6.94 -1.78
C ILE A 301 -15.08 -5.65 -1.32
N ARG A 302 -15.55 -5.64 -0.06
CA ARG A 302 -16.05 -4.43 0.58
C ARG A 302 -14.89 -3.72 1.27
N THR A 303 -14.80 -2.42 1.07
CA THR A 303 -13.71 -1.60 1.62
C THR A 303 -14.24 -0.57 2.60
N THR A 304 -13.32 0.18 3.19
CA THR A 304 -13.61 1.26 4.15
C THR A 304 -13.74 2.62 3.48
N LEU A 305 -13.34 2.74 2.20
CA LEU A 305 -13.37 3.99 1.45
C LEU A 305 -14.81 4.54 1.38
N ASP A 306 -14.92 5.84 1.48
CA ASP A 306 -16.16 6.57 1.18
C ASP A 306 -15.95 7.32 -0.14
N LEU A 307 -16.68 6.92 -1.19
CA LEU A 307 -16.47 7.45 -2.53
C LEU A 307 -16.73 8.96 -2.61
N ARG A 308 -17.69 9.48 -1.82
CA ARG A 308 -17.96 10.93 -1.73
C ARG A 308 -16.75 11.66 -1.12
N MET A 309 -16.22 11.15 0.00
CA MET A 309 -15.03 11.73 0.64
C MET A 309 -13.80 11.64 -0.29
N GLN A 310 -13.66 10.56 -1.05
CA GLN A 310 -12.60 10.38 -2.04
C GLN A 310 -12.65 11.45 -3.14
N GLN A 311 -13.83 11.68 -3.73
CA GLN A 311 -14.01 12.71 -4.75
C GLN A 311 -13.67 14.11 -4.21
N MET A 312 -14.03 14.40 -2.96
CA MET A 312 -13.66 15.65 -2.29
C MET A 312 -12.14 15.77 -2.07
N ALA A 313 -11.46 14.66 -1.76
CA ALA A 313 -10.01 14.64 -1.63
C ALA A 313 -9.31 14.91 -2.96
N GLU A 314 -9.75 14.27 -4.03
CA GLU A 314 -9.23 14.49 -5.39
C GLU A 314 -9.48 15.92 -5.85
N ALA A 315 -10.66 16.46 -5.61
CA ALA A 315 -10.99 17.85 -5.93
C ALA A 315 -10.14 18.85 -5.13
N ALA A 316 -9.93 18.62 -3.84
CA ALA A 316 -9.10 19.48 -2.98
C ALA A 316 -7.63 19.47 -3.44
N VAL A 317 -7.08 18.28 -3.74
CA VAL A 317 -5.71 18.13 -4.28
C VAL A 317 -5.59 18.82 -5.65
N LYS A 318 -6.51 18.55 -6.57
CA LYS A 318 -6.53 19.19 -7.91
C LYS A 318 -6.56 20.72 -7.82
N LYS A 319 -7.45 21.26 -7.00
CA LYS A 319 -7.55 22.71 -6.77
C LYS A 319 -6.29 23.27 -6.09
N GLY A 320 -5.75 22.57 -5.09
CA GLY A 320 -4.54 22.97 -4.39
C GLY A 320 -3.30 23.00 -5.28
N LEU A 321 -3.25 22.19 -6.33
CA LEU A 321 -2.17 22.13 -7.31
C LEU A 321 -2.39 23.05 -8.54
N THR A 322 -3.53 23.75 -8.62
CA THR A 322 -3.80 24.69 -9.72
C THR A 322 -2.75 25.81 -9.73
N GLY A 323 -2.14 26.06 -10.89
CA GLY A 323 -1.08 27.06 -11.06
C GLY A 323 0.25 26.71 -10.39
N ALA A 324 0.42 25.48 -9.87
CA ALA A 324 1.71 24.97 -9.43
C ALA A 324 2.46 24.32 -10.59
N ASN A 325 3.78 24.16 -10.43
CA ASN A 325 4.61 23.40 -11.37
C ASN A 325 4.00 22.02 -11.61
N GLU A 326 4.00 21.54 -12.87
CA GLU A 326 3.38 20.27 -13.27
C GLU A 326 4.02 19.05 -12.61
N GLU A 327 5.31 19.11 -12.26
CA GLU A 327 6.03 18.05 -11.57
C GLU A 327 5.72 17.99 -10.06
N LEU A 328 5.14 19.07 -9.48
CA LEU A 328 4.77 19.08 -8.07
C LEU A 328 3.70 18.03 -7.80
N GLN A 329 3.98 17.15 -6.87
CA GLN A 329 3.11 16.07 -6.42
C GLN A 329 2.43 16.41 -5.11
N ALA A 330 1.32 15.72 -4.84
CA ALA A 330 0.65 15.76 -3.54
C ALA A 330 0.19 14.36 -3.16
N ALA A 331 0.21 14.06 -1.88
CA ALA A 331 -0.46 12.90 -1.32
C ALA A 331 -1.42 13.34 -0.22
N LEU A 332 -2.59 12.70 -0.16
CA LEU A 332 -3.57 12.88 0.90
C LEU A 332 -4.07 11.52 1.37
N ILE A 333 -4.09 11.32 2.67
CA ILE A 333 -4.79 10.19 3.29
C ILE A 333 -5.67 10.70 4.42
N ALA A 334 -6.89 10.19 4.47
CA ALA A 334 -7.86 10.48 5.51
C ALA A 334 -8.33 9.20 6.18
N VAL A 335 -8.31 9.20 7.52
CA VAL A 335 -8.68 8.05 8.34
C VAL A 335 -9.70 8.44 9.41
N ASP A 336 -10.61 7.54 9.71
CA ASP A 336 -11.54 7.68 10.84
C ASP A 336 -10.84 7.17 12.11
N PRO A 337 -10.55 8.04 13.09
CA PRO A 337 -9.80 7.68 14.29
C PRO A 337 -10.54 6.67 15.19
N ARG A 338 -11.86 6.52 15.02
CA ARG A 338 -12.71 5.66 15.86
C ARG A 338 -12.64 4.19 15.48
N ASN A 339 -12.27 3.86 14.22
CA ASN A 339 -12.31 2.49 13.71
C ASN A 339 -11.12 2.14 12.79
N GLY A 340 -10.18 3.06 12.56
CA GLY A 340 -9.02 2.84 11.70
C GLY A 340 -9.33 2.77 10.19
N TYR A 341 -10.53 3.16 9.78
CA TYR A 341 -10.98 3.08 8.39
C TYR A 341 -10.34 4.14 7.51
N ILE A 342 -9.75 3.73 6.40
CA ILE A 342 -9.27 4.65 5.37
C ILE A 342 -10.47 5.18 4.60
N LYS A 343 -10.76 6.48 4.73
CA LYS A 343 -11.92 7.12 4.12
C LYS A 343 -11.63 7.74 2.75
N ALA A 344 -10.38 8.18 2.53
CA ALA A 344 -9.92 8.68 1.25
C ALA A 344 -8.40 8.50 1.10
N MET A 345 -7.93 8.31 -0.15
CA MET A 345 -6.52 8.16 -0.48
C MET A 345 -6.21 8.72 -1.86
N VAL A 346 -5.33 9.71 -1.91
CA VAL A 346 -4.79 10.30 -3.14
C VAL A 346 -3.26 10.14 -3.11
N GLY A 347 -2.69 9.38 -4.02
CA GLY A 347 -1.26 9.04 -4.03
C GLY A 347 -0.39 9.95 -4.90
N GLY A 348 -0.98 10.88 -5.65
CA GLY A 348 -0.28 11.78 -6.56
C GLY A 348 -1.23 12.69 -7.32
N ARG A 349 -0.67 13.58 -8.14
CA ARG A 349 -1.42 14.55 -8.95
C ARG A 349 -2.34 13.88 -9.98
N SER A 350 -1.89 12.79 -10.60
CA SER A 350 -2.64 12.02 -11.58
C SER A 350 -2.16 10.57 -11.60
N PHE A 351 -3.08 9.65 -11.37
CA PHE A 351 -2.80 8.21 -11.47
C PHE A 351 -2.45 7.79 -12.91
N ARG A 352 -3.06 8.42 -13.90
CA ARG A 352 -2.84 8.13 -15.32
C ARG A 352 -1.38 8.33 -15.74
N THR A 353 -0.76 9.41 -15.26
CA THR A 353 0.64 9.75 -15.61
C THR A 353 1.64 9.08 -14.67
N ASN A 354 1.28 8.86 -13.40
CA ASN A 354 2.17 8.29 -12.41
C ASN A 354 1.38 7.49 -11.35
N GLN A 355 1.51 6.17 -11.41
CA GLN A 355 0.82 5.23 -10.51
C GLN A 355 1.51 5.06 -9.15
N TYR A 356 2.64 5.74 -8.93
CA TYR A 356 3.38 5.67 -7.67
C TYR A 356 2.58 6.30 -6.52
N ASN A 357 2.22 5.47 -5.53
CA ASN A 357 1.42 5.90 -4.39
C ASN A 357 2.29 6.45 -3.26
N ARG A 358 2.36 7.78 -3.16
CA ARG A 358 3.21 8.49 -2.19
C ARG A 358 2.69 8.46 -0.76
N VAL A 359 1.46 8.00 -0.55
CA VAL A 359 0.89 7.81 0.81
C VAL A 359 1.74 6.86 1.66
N PHE A 360 2.37 5.86 1.04
CA PHE A 360 3.19 4.86 1.73
C PHE A 360 4.71 5.10 1.61
N THR A 361 5.11 6.22 1.04
CA THR A 361 6.54 6.53 0.83
C THR A 361 7.14 7.05 2.13
N ASN A 362 8.06 6.30 2.71
CA ASN A 362 8.80 6.65 3.91
C ASN A 362 10.17 7.27 3.61
N THR A 363 10.26 8.10 2.57
CA THR A 363 11.48 8.83 2.19
C THR A 363 11.31 10.34 2.36
N ARG A 364 10.23 10.79 3.04
CA ARG A 364 9.85 12.18 3.16
C ARG A 364 10.00 12.68 4.59
N GLN A 365 10.75 13.75 4.76
CA GLN A 365 10.96 14.34 6.08
C GLN A 365 9.72 15.10 6.53
N PRO A 366 9.13 14.75 7.69
CA PRO A 366 7.91 15.41 8.20
C PRO A 366 8.16 16.85 8.65
N GLY A 367 9.41 17.22 8.89
CA GLY A 367 9.73 18.53 9.42
C GLY A 367 9.00 18.81 10.73
N SER A 368 8.59 20.04 10.94
CA SER A 368 7.89 20.46 12.16
C SER A 368 6.55 19.76 12.42
N SER A 369 6.00 18.97 11.48
CA SER A 369 4.80 18.18 11.78
C SER A 369 5.08 17.01 12.75
N PHE A 370 6.36 16.68 12.99
CA PHE A 370 6.78 15.67 13.97
C PHE A 370 6.77 16.19 15.42
N LYS A 371 6.82 17.52 15.65
CA LYS A 371 6.91 18.15 16.98
C LYS A 371 5.83 17.73 17.98
N PRO A 372 4.55 17.51 17.60
CA PRO A 372 3.54 17.00 18.53
C PRO A 372 3.93 15.71 19.25
N ILE A 373 4.68 14.83 18.58
CA ILE A 373 5.18 13.57 19.15
C ILE A 373 6.25 13.85 20.22
N VAL A 374 7.10 14.85 19.97
CA VAL A 374 8.12 15.30 20.93
C VAL A 374 7.46 15.85 22.19
N TYR A 375 6.47 16.72 22.01
CA TYR A 375 5.76 17.33 23.13
C TYR A 375 4.92 16.33 23.91
N ALA A 376 4.28 15.38 23.21
CA ALA A 376 3.55 14.30 23.87
C ALA A 376 4.49 13.42 24.74
N ALA A 377 5.68 13.08 24.24
CA ALA A 377 6.68 12.37 25.02
C ALA A 377 7.14 13.14 26.26
N ALA A 378 7.37 14.44 26.10
CA ALA A 378 7.80 15.31 27.19
C ALA A 378 6.73 15.52 28.25
N LEU A 379 5.47 15.68 27.85
CA LEU A 379 4.31 15.80 28.75
C LEU A 379 4.05 14.47 29.48
N GLU A 380 4.12 13.31 28.79
CA GLU A 380 3.97 11.97 29.40
C GLU A 380 5.00 11.75 30.49
N ASN A 381 6.26 12.08 30.21
CA ASN A 381 7.37 11.94 31.17
C ASN A 381 7.44 13.05 32.22
N ARG A 382 6.51 14.03 32.17
CA ARG A 382 6.47 15.21 33.06
C ARG A 382 7.78 16.01 33.06
N THR A 383 8.59 15.92 32.00
CA THR A 383 9.80 16.75 31.83
C THR A 383 9.46 18.18 31.48
N ILE A 384 8.30 18.42 30.85
CA ILE A 384 7.69 19.71 30.67
C ILE A 384 6.20 19.67 31.06
N THR A 385 5.63 20.84 31.30
CA THR A 385 4.18 21.05 31.46
C THR A 385 3.68 22.04 30.39
N ALA A 386 2.38 22.26 30.27
CA ALA A 386 1.83 23.27 29.39
C ALA A 386 2.30 24.72 29.76
N ALA A 387 2.73 24.93 30.99
CA ALA A 387 3.28 26.22 31.47
C ALA A 387 4.81 26.34 31.32
N THR A 388 5.51 25.28 30.94
CA THR A 388 6.99 25.29 30.78
C THR A 388 7.40 26.32 29.73
N ARG A 389 8.47 27.06 30.04
CA ARG A 389 8.98 28.14 29.19
C ARG A 389 10.44 27.92 28.83
N PHE A 390 10.81 28.22 27.61
CA PHE A 390 12.20 28.23 27.14
C PHE A 390 12.46 29.53 26.36
N ARG A 391 13.69 30.01 26.41
CA ARG A 391 14.13 31.16 25.67
C ARG A 391 14.27 30.85 24.18
N SER A 392 13.60 31.63 23.32
CA SER A 392 13.68 31.49 21.86
C SER A 392 14.69 32.47 21.31
N GLU A 393 15.95 32.00 21.19
CA GLU A 393 17.07 32.75 20.60
C GLU A 393 18.07 31.78 19.96
N PRO A 394 19.04 32.24 19.13
CA PRO A 394 20.09 31.36 18.59
C PRO A 394 20.82 30.63 19.71
N THR A 395 20.70 29.31 19.75
CA THR A 395 21.18 28.45 20.84
C THR A 395 22.05 27.30 20.33
N LEU A 396 23.13 27.00 21.04
CA LEU A 396 23.97 25.82 20.82
C LEU A 396 23.55 24.72 21.80
N PHE A 397 23.26 23.55 21.26
CA PHE A 397 22.90 22.36 22.04
C PHE A 397 24.06 21.36 22.02
N TYR A 398 24.55 21.01 23.20
CA TYR A 398 25.58 19.98 23.36
C TYR A 398 24.92 18.65 23.63
N PHE A 399 25.38 17.59 22.97
CA PHE A 399 24.87 16.22 23.14
C PHE A 399 26.00 15.20 23.03
N ASP A 400 25.73 13.92 23.17
CA ASP A 400 26.75 12.86 23.22
C ASP A 400 27.87 13.19 24.21
N HIS A 401 27.49 13.46 25.46
CA HIS A 401 28.40 13.86 26.54
C HIS A 401 29.25 15.11 26.19
N GLY A 402 28.70 16.03 25.44
CA GLY A 402 29.37 17.28 25.06
C GLY A 402 30.31 17.16 23.83
N ARG A 403 30.39 15.97 23.22
CA ARG A 403 31.27 15.74 22.06
C ARG A 403 30.72 16.32 20.77
N GLN A 404 29.40 16.49 20.68
CA GLN A 404 28.76 17.01 19.48
C GLN A 404 27.96 18.27 19.79
N ILE A 405 27.89 19.16 18.81
CA ILE A 405 27.16 20.43 18.90
C ILE A 405 26.10 20.44 17.82
N TYR A 406 24.86 20.77 18.20
CA TYR A 406 23.77 21.00 17.28
C TYR A 406 23.32 22.48 17.36
N ARG A 407 23.25 23.13 16.21
CA ARG A 407 22.84 24.53 16.08
C ARG A 407 21.59 24.66 15.20
N PRO A 408 20.39 24.45 15.76
CA PRO A 408 19.16 24.65 15.01
C PRO A 408 18.91 26.15 14.76
N GLY A 409 18.23 26.45 13.65
CA GLY A 409 17.69 27.78 13.39
C GLY A 409 16.17 27.75 13.31
N ASN A 410 15.52 28.84 13.72
CA ASN A 410 14.09 29.03 13.43
C ASN A 410 13.87 29.36 11.95
N TYR A 411 12.67 29.04 11.44
CA TYR A 411 12.32 29.33 10.04
C TYR A 411 12.48 30.83 9.74
N SER A 412 13.17 31.13 8.66
CA SER A 412 13.54 32.53 8.27
C SER A 412 14.28 33.32 9.35
N GLY A 413 14.99 32.66 10.28
CA GLY A 413 15.77 33.34 11.32
C GLY A 413 14.96 34.14 12.33
N ARG A 414 13.67 33.83 12.48
CA ARG A 414 12.77 34.54 13.39
C ARG A 414 12.80 33.93 14.79
N TYR A 415 13.22 34.72 15.77
CA TYR A 415 13.24 34.38 17.18
C TYR A 415 12.40 35.37 17.98
N ALA A 416 11.82 34.89 19.08
CA ALA A 416 11.08 35.76 19.99
C ALA A 416 11.99 36.64 20.85
N HIS A 417 13.27 36.24 21.02
CA HIS A 417 14.24 36.88 21.93
C HIS A 417 13.72 37.02 23.37
N ALA A 418 12.82 36.14 23.75
CA ALA A 418 12.16 36.10 25.05
C ALA A 418 11.83 34.67 25.42
N ASP A 419 11.48 34.45 26.68
CA ASP A 419 10.94 33.17 27.12
C ASP A 419 9.51 33.02 26.57
N ILE A 420 9.27 31.89 25.88
CA ILE A 420 7.97 31.53 25.33
C ILE A 420 7.41 30.27 25.97
N GLY A 421 6.09 30.24 26.15
CA GLY A 421 5.40 29.03 26.64
C GLY A 421 5.17 28.01 25.53
N LEU A 422 4.79 26.77 25.93
CA LEU A 422 4.59 25.63 25.01
C LEU A 422 3.51 25.95 23.93
N ARG A 423 2.39 26.54 24.29
CA ARG A 423 1.31 26.97 23.37
C ARG A 423 1.86 27.89 22.27
N GLN A 424 2.64 28.93 22.68
CA GLN A 424 3.24 29.86 21.75
C GLN A 424 4.27 29.19 20.86
N ALA A 425 5.10 28.28 21.39
CA ALA A 425 6.08 27.50 20.65
C ALA A 425 5.44 26.57 19.59
N ILE A 426 4.30 25.95 19.92
CA ILE A 426 3.50 25.13 19.01
C ILE A 426 2.89 25.99 17.91
N SER A 427 2.26 27.10 18.29
CA SER A 427 1.60 28.04 17.38
C SER A 427 2.57 28.62 16.35
N ALA A 428 3.72 29.15 16.80
CA ALA A 428 4.77 29.70 15.95
C ALA A 428 5.67 28.64 15.31
N SER A 429 5.56 27.38 15.74
CA SER A 429 6.43 26.27 15.31
C SER A 429 7.91 26.51 15.64
N ASP A 430 8.22 27.05 16.82
CA ASP A 430 9.58 27.37 17.25
C ASP A 430 10.48 26.11 17.30
N ASN A 431 11.65 26.19 16.66
CA ASN A 431 12.60 25.07 16.59
C ASN A 431 13.45 24.97 17.85
N ILE A 432 13.81 26.12 18.43
CA ILE A 432 14.66 26.18 19.64
C ILE A 432 13.92 25.54 20.79
N TYR A 433 12.64 25.88 20.98
CA TYR A 433 11.81 25.27 22.01
C TYR A 433 11.73 23.74 21.83
N ALA A 434 11.51 23.26 20.62
CA ALA A 434 11.41 21.82 20.35
C ALA A 434 12.72 21.08 20.65
N VAL A 435 13.87 21.69 20.36
CA VAL A 435 15.18 21.10 20.65
C VAL A 435 15.50 21.15 22.15
N HIS A 436 15.14 22.23 22.86
CA HIS A 436 15.18 22.23 24.32
C HIS A 436 14.39 21.07 24.91
N THR A 437 13.18 20.87 24.41
CA THR A 437 12.27 19.82 24.86
C THR A 437 12.89 18.43 24.68
N ILE A 438 13.41 18.09 23.49
CA ILE A 438 13.97 16.76 23.26
C ILE A 438 15.28 16.52 24.02
N VAL A 439 16.10 17.55 24.19
CA VAL A 439 17.34 17.43 24.98
C VAL A 439 17.03 17.16 26.44
N GLN A 440 15.98 17.79 26.99
CA GLN A 440 15.55 17.58 28.37
C GLN A 440 14.82 16.24 28.58
N THR A 441 14.04 15.78 27.57
CA THR A 441 13.22 14.56 27.66
C THR A 441 14.03 13.30 27.35
N GLY A 442 15.05 13.44 26.52
CA GLY A 442 15.80 12.32 25.91
C GLY A 442 15.17 11.90 24.57
N PRO A 443 15.99 11.78 23.51
CA PRO A 443 15.50 11.40 22.20
C PRO A 443 14.95 9.96 22.13
N GLU A 444 15.38 9.06 23.01
CA GLU A 444 14.88 7.69 23.14
C GLU A 444 13.41 7.67 23.58
N ALA A 445 13.04 8.55 24.52
CA ALA A 445 11.64 8.70 24.96
C ALA A 445 10.74 9.16 23.80
N VAL A 446 11.24 10.04 22.93
CA VAL A 446 10.53 10.49 21.73
C VAL A 446 10.38 9.35 20.71
N ILE A 447 11.41 8.52 20.52
CA ILE A 447 11.32 7.33 19.67
C ILE A 447 10.29 6.35 20.24
N SER A 448 10.30 6.13 21.56
CA SER A 448 9.31 5.28 22.25
C SER A 448 7.89 5.78 22.00
N MET A 449 7.64 7.09 22.16
CA MET A 449 6.35 7.71 21.88
C MET A 449 5.95 7.53 20.41
N ALA A 450 6.87 7.77 19.48
CA ALA A 450 6.61 7.56 18.06
C ALA A 450 6.17 6.10 17.75
N ARG A 451 6.80 5.11 18.40
CA ARG A 451 6.41 3.69 18.30
C ARG A 451 5.04 3.40 18.89
N LYS A 452 4.71 3.96 20.07
CA LYS A 452 3.37 3.86 20.66
C LYS A 452 2.30 4.38 19.70
N LEU A 453 2.59 5.50 19.02
CA LEU A 453 1.70 6.11 18.04
C LEU A 453 1.66 5.41 16.67
N GLY A 454 2.47 4.35 16.47
CA GLY A 454 2.43 3.52 15.26
C GLY A 454 3.42 3.89 14.15
N ILE A 455 4.37 4.78 14.40
CA ILE A 455 5.44 5.09 13.43
C ILE A 455 6.47 3.95 13.44
N ALA A 456 6.58 3.23 12.34
CA ALA A 456 7.50 2.10 12.15
C ALA A 456 8.80 2.49 11.44
N SER A 457 8.83 3.64 10.76
CA SER A 457 10.00 4.16 10.05
C SER A 457 11.23 4.28 10.96
N PRO A 458 12.45 4.04 10.46
CA PRO A 458 13.68 4.12 11.27
C PRO A 458 13.91 5.54 11.79
N LEU A 459 14.07 5.70 13.09
CA LEU A 459 14.39 6.95 13.76
C LEU A 459 15.73 6.80 14.50
N LYS A 460 16.49 7.91 14.64
CA LYS A 460 17.74 7.94 15.39
C LYS A 460 17.62 8.86 16.60
N ALA A 461 18.28 8.48 17.68
CA ALA A 461 18.29 9.21 18.94
C ALA A 461 19.28 10.38 18.91
N VAL A 462 18.88 11.46 18.25
CA VAL A 462 19.66 12.70 18.10
C VAL A 462 18.75 13.92 18.25
N PRO A 463 19.27 15.10 18.68
CA PRO A 463 18.46 16.29 18.91
C PRO A 463 17.67 16.77 17.68
N SER A 464 18.19 16.54 16.46
CA SER A 464 17.50 16.93 15.23
C SER A 464 16.21 16.16 14.96
N LEU A 465 15.99 15.02 15.67
CA LEU A 465 14.73 14.29 15.62
C LEU A 465 13.54 15.19 15.99
N ALA A 466 13.74 16.15 16.91
CA ALA A 466 12.70 17.13 17.28
C ALA A 466 12.17 17.94 16.10
N LEU A 467 12.97 18.10 15.07
CA LEU A 467 12.62 18.84 13.85
C LEU A 467 12.15 17.97 12.68
N GLY A 468 11.96 16.66 12.94
CA GLY A 468 11.45 15.72 11.94
C GLY A 468 12.42 15.48 10.80
N THR A 469 13.71 15.34 11.08
CA THR A 469 14.76 15.11 10.07
C THR A 469 14.81 13.68 9.55
N PHE A 470 14.08 12.75 10.17
CA PHE A 470 14.01 11.35 9.73
C PHE A 470 12.74 11.12 8.91
N PRO A 471 12.88 10.46 7.75
CA PRO A 471 11.75 10.24 6.85
C PRO A 471 10.68 9.34 7.46
N VAL A 472 9.42 9.72 7.18
CA VAL A 472 8.21 8.94 7.51
C VAL A 472 7.23 9.01 6.35
N SER A 473 6.19 8.18 6.36
CA SER A 473 5.16 8.21 5.34
C SER A 473 3.94 9.05 5.76
N PRO A 474 3.18 9.61 4.80
CA PRO A 474 1.87 10.22 5.08
C PRO A 474 0.91 9.28 5.81
N PHE A 475 0.98 7.99 5.50
CA PHE A 475 0.22 6.95 6.18
C PHE A 475 0.55 6.89 7.67
N GLU A 476 1.83 6.80 8.04
CA GLU A 476 2.25 6.76 9.45
C GLU A 476 1.85 8.02 10.21
N MET A 477 2.02 9.20 9.58
CA MET A 477 1.65 10.47 10.21
C MET A 477 0.14 10.59 10.44
N ALA A 478 -0.70 10.14 9.49
CA ALA A 478 -2.15 10.13 9.66
C ALA A 478 -2.57 9.24 10.82
N TYR A 479 -2.01 8.04 10.92
CA TYR A 479 -2.33 7.11 12.00
C TYR A 479 -1.76 7.55 13.35
N ALA A 480 -0.58 8.14 13.41
CA ALA A 480 -0.03 8.70 14.64
C ALA A 480 -0.91 9.83 15.19
N PHE A 481 -1.40 10.73 14.32
CA PHE A 481 -2.30 11.80 14.73
C PHE A 481 -3.72 11.30 15.03
N SER A 482 -4.15 10.17 14.45
CA SER A 482 -5.44 9.57 14.77
C SER A 482 -5.52 9.09 16.22
N VAL A 483 -4.39 8.75 16.84
CA VAL A 483 -4.33 8.42 18.27
C VAL A 483 -4.70 9.63 19.13
N PHE A 484 -4.20 10.81 18.80
CA PHE A 484 -4.62 12.03 19.51
C PHE A 484 -6.10 12.34 19.30
N ALA A 485 -6.60 12.18 18.07
CA ALA A 485 -8.01 12.39 17.73
C ALA A 485 -8.94 11.40 18.44
N GLY A 486 -8.50 10.14 18.59
CA GLY A 486 -9.21 9.04 19.22
C GLY A 486 -9.06 8.93 20.74
N GLY A 487 -8.60 10.01 21.41
CA GLY A 487 -8.47 10.01 22.88
C GLY A 487 -7.40 9.05 23.40
N GLY A 488 -6.34 8.84 22.64
CA GLY A 488 -5.21 8.00 23.03
C GLY A 488 -5.30 6.54 22.57
N GLU A 489 -6.42 6.13 21.97
CA GLU A 489 -6.56 4.80 21.38
C GLU A 489 -5.87 4.73 20.01
N ARG A 490 -5.04 3.72 19.81
CA ARG A 490 -4.53 3.33 18.50
C ARG A 490 -5.41 2.23 17.93
N VAL A 491 -6.00 2.51 16.77
CA VAL A 491 -6.78 1.53 16.02
C VAL A 491 -5.99 1.08 14.80
N GLU A 492 -5.91 -0.24 14.58
CA GLU A 492 -5.17 -0.79 13.43
C GLU A 492 -5.81 -0.36 12.09
N PRO A 493 -4.98 -0.07 11.07
CA PRO A 493 -5.46 0.38 9.77
C PRO A 493 -6.29 -0.68 9.05
N ILE A 494 -7.51 -0.31 8.63
CA ILE A 494 -8.40 -1.18 7.87
C ILE A 494 -8.74 -0.53 6.52
N ALA A 495 -8.46 -1.26 5.43
CA ALA A 495 -8.87 -0.90 4.08
C ALA A 495 -9.93 -1.85 3.52
N ILE A 496 -9.92 -3.13 3.93
CA ILE A 496 -10.85 -4.17 3.51
C ILE A 496 -11.65 -4.61 4.73
N THR A 497 -12.98 -4.53 4.65
CA THR A 497 -13.87 -5.00 5.71
C THR A 497 -14.35 -6.43 5.49
N LEU A 498 -14.57 -6.83 4.22
CA LEU A 498 -15.14 -8.12 3.88
C LEU A 498 -14.65 -8.57 2.50
N VAL A 499 -14.30 -9.86 2.37
CA VAL A 499 -14.10 -10.52 1.09
C VAL A 499 -15.01 -11.74 1.00
N GLN A 500 -15.81 -11.78 -0.05
CA GLN A 500 -16.71 -12.89 -0.34
C GLN A 500 -16.40 -13.49 -1.71
N ASP A 501 -16.55 -14.80 -1.82
CA ASP A 501 -16.51 -15.48 -3.12
C ASP A 501 -17.82 -15.25 -3.91
N ARG A 502 -17.87 -15.77 -5.14
CA ARG A 502 -19.03 -15.67 -6.03
C ARG A 502 -20.31 -16.31 -5.47
N ARG A 503 -20.20 -17.19 -4.46
CA ARG A 503 -21.31 -17.87 -3.80
C ARG A 503 -21.74 -17.16 -2.52
N GLY A 504 -21.12 -16.04 -2.18
CA GLY A 504 -21.36 -15.30 -0.95
C GLY A 504 -20.64 -15.86 0.27
N LYS A 505 -19.80 -16.91 0.12
CA LYS A 505 -19.00 -17.44 1.22
C LYS A 505 -17.97 -16.40 1.65
N VAL A 506 -17.95 -16.09 2.94
CA VAL A 506 -16.96 -15.17 3.53
C VAL A 506 -15.59 -15.85 3.53
N LEU A 507 -14.61 -15.19 2.88
CA LEU A 507 -13.20 -15.58 2.86
C LEU A 507 -12.38 -14.79 3.88
N TYR A 508 -12.79 -13.56 4.15
CA TYR A 508 -12.14 -12.66 5.11
C TYR A 508 -13.16 -11.65 5.64
N GLU A 509 -13.09 -11.37 6.93
CA GLU A 509 -13.83 -10.31 7.61
C GLU A 509 -12.92 -9.63 8.62
N SER A 510 -12.93 -8.30 8.64
CA SER A 510 -12.06 -7.49 9.51
C SER A 510 -12.85 -6.89 10.65
N HIS A 511 -12.24 -6.92 11.83
CA HIS A 511 -12.75 -6.24 13.03
C HIS A 511 -11.72 -5.23 13.54
N PRO A 512 -12.12 -4.00 13.94
CA PRO A 512 -11.22 -3.02 14.49
C PRO A 512 -10.50 -3.54 15.74
N GLN A 513 -9.17 -3.60 15.66
CA GLN A 513 -8.31 -3.90 16.81
C GLN A 513 -7.88 -2.58 17.44
N ARG A 514 -8.14 -2.42 18.74
CA ARG A 514 -7.86 -1.19 19.51
C ARG A 514 -6.87 -1.47 20.63
N THR A 515 -5.99 -0.52 20.85
CA THR A 515 -4.99 -0.56 21.93
C THR A 515 -4.88 0.83 22.53
N GLN A 516 -4.96 0.97 23.87
CA GLN A 516 -4.66 2.23 24.52
C GLN A 516 -3.15 2.49 24.37
N ALA A 517 -2.77 3.43 23.52
CA ALA A 517 -1.39 3.76 23.21
C ALA A 517 -0.81 4.81 24.16
N ILE A 518 -1.62 5.82 24.50
CA ILE A 518 -1.29 6.89 25.46
C ILE A 518 -2.52 7.20 26.30
N GLU A 519 -2.29 7.77 27.49
CA GLU A 519 -3.38 8.19 28.39
C GLU A 519 -4.34 9.17 27.72
N PRO A 520 -5.67 9.06 27.94
CA PRO A 520 -6.66 9.99 27.35
C PRO A 520 -6.40 11.45 27.72
N ALA A 521 -5.98 11.71 28.94
CA ALA A 521 -5.63 13.05 29.40
C ALA A 521 -4.47 13.66 28.59
N LEU A 522 -3.43 12.86 28.30
CA LEU A 522 -2.29 13.29 27.47
C LEU A 522 -2.73 13.62 26.03
N ALA A 523 -3.56 12.75 25.45
CA ALA A 523 -4.12 12.99 24.10
C ALA A 523 -4.92 14.29 24.05
N TYR A 524 -5.73 14.57 25.10
CA TYR A 524 -6.54 15.77 25.18
C TYR A 524 -5.70 17.04 25.38
N VAL A 525 -4.72 17.03 26.31
CA VAL A 525 -3.81 18.16 26.53
C VAL A 525 -3.03 18.49 25.26
N THR A 526 -2.49 17.45 24.59
CA THR A 526 -1.80 17.61 23.31
C THR A 526 -2.73 18.22 22.26
N THR A 527 -3.97 17.71 22.15
CA THR A 527 -4.98 18.23 21.21
C THR A 527 -5.32 19.69 21.51
N HIS A 528 -5.51 20.04 22.78
CA HIS A 528 -5.83 21.42 23.20
C HIS A 528 -4.70 22.39 22.81
N LEU A 529 -3.47 22.01 23.01
CA LEU A 529 -2.31 22.80 22.61
C LEU A 529 -2.22 22.93 21.08
N LEU A 530 -2.52 21.88 20.31
CA LEU A 530 -2.46 21.88 18.85
C LEU A 530 -3.56 22.72 18.19
N LYS A 531 -4.65 23.09 18.88
CA LYS A 531 -5.63 24.09 18.41
C LYS A 531 -4.99 25.44 18.16
N SER A 532 -3.96 25.82 18.93
CA SER A 532 -3.24 27.09 18.80
C SER A 532 -2.63 27.33 17.41
N VAL A 533 -2.41 26.28 16.64
CA VAL A 533 -1.91 26.37 15.25
C VAL A 533 -2.90 27.13 14.34
N PHE A 534 -4.19 27.13 14.67
CA PHE A 534 -5.25 27.83 13.94
C PHE A 534 -5.61 29.20 14.58
N GLU A 535 -5.07 29.51 15.76
CA GLU A 535 -5.31 30.76 16.49
C GLU A 535 -4.44 31.90 15.94
N ARG A 536 -4.55 33.09 16.54
CA ARG A 536 -3.74 34.27 16.20
C ARG A 536 -2.25 33.97 16.39
N GLY A 537 -1.45 34.22 15.38
CA GLY A 537 -0.02 33.87 15.37
C GLY A 537 0.30 32.46 14.92
N GLY A 538 -0.72 31.61 14.75
CA GLY A 538 -0.53 30.21 14.34
C GLY A 538 -0.25 30.03 12.85
N THR A 539 0.53 28.98 12.54
CA THR A 539 0.99 28.69 11.17
C THR A 539 -0.16 28.35 10.21
N ALA A 540 -1.33 27.92 10.71
CA ALA A 540 -2.53 27.65 9.92
C ALA A 540 -3.63 28.71 10.09
N ARG A 541 -3.35 29.87 10.72
CA ARG A 541 -4.35 30.94 10.97
C ARG A 541 -5.12 31.34 9.70
N ARG A 542 -4.46 31.43 8.57
CA ARG A 542 -5.07 31.84 7.29
C ARG A 542 -6.15 30.86 6.76
N VAL A 543 -6.17 29.61 7.21
CA VAL A 543 -7.18 28.61 6.85
C VAL A 543 -8.19 28.36 7.96
N ALA A 544 -8.04 29.00 9.12
CA ALA A 544 -8.93 28.79 10.26
C ALA A 544 -10.40 29.10 9.91
N ASN A 545 -10.66 30.15 9.14
CA ASN A 545 -12.02 30.53 8.73
C ASN A 545 -12.65 29.56 7.71
N MET A 546 -11.86 28.67 7.12
CA MET A 546 -12.35 27.65 6.19
C MET A 546 -12.94 26.42 6.92
N ILE A 547 -12.64 26.26 8.22
CA ILE A 547 -13.05 25.10 9.02
C ILE A 547 -14.01 25.59 10.12
N LYS A 548 -15.25 25.08 10.09
CA LYS A 548 -16.33 25.50 10.99
C LYS A 548 -16.53 24.53 12.17
N ARG A 549 -15.51 23.74 12.51
CA ARG A 549 -15.56 22.72 13.56
C ARG A 549 -14.28 22.70 14.38
N PRO A 550 -14.30 22.16 15.61
CA PRO A 550 -13.09 21.99 16.40
C PRO A 550 -12.05 21.18 15.62
N VAL A 551 -10.87 21.77 15.47
CA VAL A 551 -9.76 21.19 14.71
C VAL A 551 -8.44 21.41 15.43
N ALA A 552 -7.56 20.43 15.37
CA ALA A 552 -6.19 20.51 15.83
C ALA A 552 -5.25 20.02 14.72
N GLY A 553 -4.00 20.47 14.70
CA GLY A 553 -3.08 20.04 13.65
C GLY A 553 -1.72 20.71 13.73
N LYS A 554 -0.85 20.32 12.79
CA LYS A 554 0.52 20.86 12.71
C LYS A 554 1.01 20.93 11.28
N SER A 555 1.59 22.05 10.91
CA SER A 555 2.33 22.22 9.65
C SER A 555 3.77 21.68 9.78
N GLY A 556 4.32 21.18 8.70
CA GLY A 556 5.72 20.81 8.54
C GLY A 556 6.25 21.36 7.23
N THR A 557 7.49 21.84 7.22
CA THR A 557 8.17 22.32 6.02
C THR A 557 9.65 22.02 6.15
N THR A 558 10.20 21.47 5.09
CA THR A 558 11.63 21.29 4.88
C THR A 558 12.02 21.94 3.54
N ASP A 559 13.25 21.80 3.10
CA ASP A 559 13.66 22.32 1.79
C ASP A 559 12.92 21.63 0.63
N SER A 560 12.49 20.37 0.79
CA SER A 560 11.91 19.55 -0.29
C SER A 560 10.48 19.09 -0.02
N ASP A 561 9.97 19.23 1.21
CA ASP A 561 8.71 18.65 1.63
C ASP A 561 7.83 19.66 2.38
N ALA A 562 6.55 19.70 2.04
CA ALA A 562 5.55 20.45 2.78
C ALA A 562 4.48 19.50 3.32
N TRP A 563 4.11 19.69 4.59
CA TRP A 563 3.17 18.86 5.29
C TRP A 563 2.11 19.69 6.00
N PHE A 564 0.93 19.11 6.06
CA PHE A 564 -0.07 19.47 7.05
C PHE A 564 -0.75 18.21 7.56
N VAL A 565 -0.67 17.95 8.85
CA VAL A 565 -1.38 16.84 9.49
C VAL A 565 -2.31 17.44 10.53
N GLY A 566 -3.58 17.12 10.42
CA GLY A 566 -4.58 17.66 11.33
C GLY A 566 -5.78 16.74 11.47
N TYR A 567 -6.62 17.03 12.44
CA TYR A 567 -7.76 16.20 12.79
C TYR A 567 -8.89 16.94 13.47
N THR A 568 -10.07 16.37 13.30
CA THR A 568 -11.28 16.60 14.11
C THR A 568 -11.57 15.32 14.88
N PRO A 569 -12.57 15.26 15.77
CA PRO A 569 -12.96 14.00 16.41
C PRO A 569 -13.41 12.91 15.43
N GLU A 570 -13.81 13.27 14.21
CA GLU A 570 -14.36 12.35 13.20
C GLU A 570 -13.36 11.92 12.14
N LEU A 571 -12.33 12.75 11.87
CA LEU A 571 -11.45 12.54 10.70
C LEU A 571 -10.06 13.08 10.97
N THR A 572 -9.05 12.26 10.70
CA THR A 572 -7.63 12.64 10.68
C THR A 572 -7.14 12.64 9.25
N THR A 573 -6.46 13.71 8.84
CA THR A 573 -5.98 13.86 7.46
C THR A 573 -4.51 14.30 7.45
N ALA A 574 -3.69 13.56 6.71
CA ALA A 574 -2.32 13.96 6.39
C ALA A 574 -2.24 14.38 4.92
N VAL A 575 -1.68 15.55 4.68
CA VAL A 575 -1.39 16.10 3.35
C VAL A 575 0.11 16.31 3.23
N TRP A 576 0.69 15.83 2.14
CA TRP A 576 2.08 16.03 1.76
C TRP A 576 2.16 16.63 0.36
N LEU A 577 3.13 17.53 0.14
CA LEU A 577 3.51 18.04 -1.18
C LEU A 577 5.03 18.02 -1.32
N GLY A 578 5.51 17.77 -2.53
CA GLY A 578 6.93 17.77 -2.87
C GLY A 578 7.18 17.23 -4.28
N TYR A 579 8.47 17.13 -4.64
CA TYR A 579 8.91 16.59 -5.91
C TYR A 579 9.49 15.18 -5.74
N ASP A 580 9.33 14.31 -6.73
CA ASP A 580 9.82 12.92 -6.66
C ASP A 580 11.35 12.82 -6.56
N ARG A 581 12.08 13.78 -7.08
CA ARG A 581 13.54 13.80 -7.16
C ARG A 581 14.18 14.88 -6.29
N GLY A 582 13.73 15.06 -5.06
CA GLY A 582 14.43 15.88 -4.06
C GLY A 582 14.68 17.35 -4.47
N ARG A 583 13.94 17.88 -5.43
CA ARG A 583 13.98 19.28 -5.83
C ARG A 583 13.44 20.14 -4.68
N PRO A 584 14.08 21.28 -4.36
CA PRO A 584 13.55 22.21 -3.38
C PRO A 584 12.17 22.74 -3.76
N ILE A 585 11.30 22.91 -2.74
CA ILE A 585 10.00 23.53 -2.90
C ILE A 585 10.10 25.02 -2.61
N THR A 586 9.32 25.83 -3.34
CA THR A 586 9.20 27.26 -3.05
C THR A 586 8.31 27.51 -1.83
N SER A 587 8.47 28.66 -1.18
CA SER A 587 7.58 29.08 -0.07
C SER A 587 6.11 29.10 -0.48
N GLY A 588 5.79 29.51 -1.72
CA GLY A 588 4.43 29.49 -2.25
C GLY A 588 3.85 28.08 -2.38
N GLU A 589 4.67 27.10 -2.79
CA GLU A 589 4.30 25.69 -2.87
C GLU A 589 4.11 25.07 -1.47
N ALA A 590 5.03 25.35 -0.55
CA ALA A 590 4.94 24.88 0.83
C ALA A 590 3.65 25.31 1.52
N HIS A 591 3.15 26.48 1.18
CA HIS A 591 1.93 27.02 1.74
C HIS A 591 0.62 26.40 1.23
N ARG A 592 0.66 25.43 0.31
CA ARG A 592 -0.53 24.79 -0.28
C ARG A 592 -1.08 23.63 0.56
N ALA A 593 -0.29 23.02 1.46
CA ALA A 593 -0.72 21.87 2.24
C ALA A 593 -1.89 22.17 3.19
N ALA A 594 -1.83 23.27 3.92
CA ALA A 594 -2.88 23.64 4.86
C ALA A 594 -4.23 23.98 4.17
N PRO A 595 -4.29 24.73 3.05
CA PRO A 595 -5.51 24.92 2.27
C PRO A 595 -6.13 23.63 1.74
N ILE A 596 -5.32 22.67 1.24
CA ILE A 596 -5.81 21.36 0.80
C ILE A 596 -6.47 20.62 1.97
N PHE A 597 -5.79 20.57 3.12
CA PHE A 597 -6.33 19.97 4.34
C PHE A 597 -7.66 20.61 4.75
N ALA A 598 -7.71 21.94 4.86
CA ALA A 598 -8.89 22.66 5.32
C ALA A 598 -10.09 22.50 4.38
N GLN A 599 -9.87 22.64 3.08
CA GLN A 599 -10.90 22.45 2.06
C GLN A 599 -11.45 21.03 2.06
N TYR A 600 -10.57 20.04 2.12
CA TYR A 600 -10.97 18.64 2.17
C TYR A 600 -11.76 18.32 3.44
N THR A 601 -11.22 18.66 4.62
CA THR A 601 -11.84 18.33 5.90
C THR A 601 -13.24 18.90 6.03
N GLU A 602 -13.44 20.17 5.68
CA GLU A 602 -14.77 20.81 5.76
C GLU A 602 -15.74 20.21 4.74
N ALA A 603 -15.29 19.96 3.49
CA ALA A 603 -16.11 19.32 2.48
C ALA A 603 -16.48 17.87 2.83
N ALA A 604 -15.52 17.08 3.30
CA ALA A 604 -15.71 15.67 3.65
C ALA A 604 -16.71 15.49 4.79
N LEU A 605 -16.71 16.41 5.77
CA LEU A 605 -17.58 16.40 6.94
C LEU A 605 -18.84 17.28 6.79
N SER A 606 -19.07 17.84 5.58
CA SER A 606 -20.29 18.59 5.29
C SER A 606 -21.53 17.71 5.55
N GLY A 607 -22.53 18.27 6.26
CA GLY A 607 -23.71 17.50 6.67
C GLY A 607 -23.55 16.66 7.95
N THR A 608 -22.33 16.63 8.54
CA THR A 608 -22.11 16.02 9.86
C THR A 608 -22.07 17.12 10.92
N ALA A 609 -22.84 17.00 11.98
CA ALA A 609 -22.80 17.96 13.08
C ALA A 609 -21.39 18.05 13.70
N PRO A 610 -20.85 19.26 13.91
CA PRO A 610 -19.55 19.41 14.57
C PRO A 610 -19.56 18.82 15.98
N ARG A 611 -18.53 18.06 16.31
CA ARG A 611 -18.32 17.48 17.65
C ARG A 611 -17.12 18.14 18.32
N GLY A 612 -17.18 18.32 19.63
CA GLY A 612 -16.04 18.72 20.45
C GLY A 612 -15.16 17.51 20.79
N PHE A 613 -13.90 17.75 21.10
CA PHE A 613 -13.06 16.73 21.71
C PHE A 613 -13.54 16.51 23.15
N PRO A 614 -13.88 15.27 23.57
CA PRO A 614 -14.34 15.00 24.93
C PRO A 614 -13.22 15.25 25.94
N VAL A 615 -13.56 15.86 27.06
CA VAL A 615 -12.62 16.07 28.16
C VAL A 615 -12.58 14.82 29.04
N PRO A 616 -11.47 14.12 29.12
CA PRO A 616 -11.34 12.93 29.95
C PRO A 616 -11.05 13.27 31.41
N GLU A 617 -11.08 12.25 32.28
CA GLU A 617 -10.51 12.33 33.63
C GLU A 617 -8.99 12.59 33.60
N GLY A 618 -8.41 13.14 34.65
CA GLY A 618 -6.98 13.46 34.73
C GLY A 618 -6.57 14.74 34.00
N VAL A 619 -7.54 15.57 33.61
CA VAL A 619 -7.33 16.89 32.99
C VAL A 619 -7.75 18.00 33.93
N VAL A 620 -6.86 18.97 34.16
CA VAL A 620 -7.09 20.16 34.97
C VAL A 620 -7.04 21.39 34.09
N HIS A 621 -8.01 22.30 34.31
CA HIS A 621 -8.04 23.61 33.69
C HIS A 621 -7.57 24.64 34.71
N ALA A 622 -6.55 25.42 34.39
CA ALA A 622 -6.04 26.45 35.24
C ALA A 622 -6.02 27.80 34.50
N TYR A 623 -6.37 28.87 35.21
CA TYR A 623 -6.28 30.22 34.68
C TYR A 623 -4.87 30.73 34.95
N ILE A 624 -4.07 30.86 33.92
CA ILE A 624 -2.65 31.24 34.01
C ILE A 624 -2.37 32.57 33.32
N ASP A 625 -1.31 33.26 33.76
CA ASP A 625 -0.70 34.31 32.98
C ASP A 625 0.28 33.69 31.93
N PRO A 626 -0.01 33.82 30.63
CA PRO A 626 0.86 33.26 29.59
C PRO A 626 2.27 33.86 29.58
N ALA A 627 2.45 35.07 30.13
CA ALA A 627 3.75 35.74 30.18
C ALA A 627 4.68 35.16 31.25
N THR A 628 4.15 34.61 32.34
CA THR A 628 4.94 34.02 33.42
C THR A 628 4.79 32.51 33.52
N GLY A 629 3.69 31.94 33.05
CA GLY A 629 3.33 30.52 33.20
C GLY A 629 2.82 30.19 34.61
N LEU A 630 2.54 31.23 35.46
CA LEU A 630 2.01 31.09 36.82
C LEU A 630 0.49 31.23 36.82
N LEU A 631 -0.17 30.85 37.92
CA LEU A 631 -1.60 31.13 38.09
C LEU A 631 -1.86 32.63 38.03
N ALA A 632 -2.85 33.00 37.24
CA ALA A 632 -3.22 34.41 37.05
C ALA A 632 -3.82 35.00 38.31
N SER A 633 -3.37 36.19 38.67
CA SER A 633 -3.89 37.02 39.74
C SER A 633 -4.02 38.49 39.28
N PRO A 634 -4.71 39.37 40.00
CA PRO A 634 -4.76 40.80 39.66
C PRO A 634 -3.39 41.48 39.59
N ALA A 635 -2.35 40.87 40.16
CA ALA A 635 -0.99 41.38 40.16
C ALA A 635 -0.15 40.91 38.97
N CYS A 636 -0.73 40.09 38.04
CA CYS A 636 -0.04 39.65 36.84
C CYS A 636 0.10 40.79 35.82
N PRO A 637 1.21 40.81 35.04
CA PRO A 637 1.43 41.86 34.04
C PRO A 637 0.57 41.72 32.79
N GLY A 638 -0.08 40.59 32.57
CA GLY A 638 -0.84 40.25 31.35
C GLY A 638 -2.27 39.79 31.61
N GLU A 639 -3.05 39.71 30.53
CA GLU A 639 -4.35 39.06 30.58
C GLU A 639 -4.20 37.57 30.79
N GLY A 640 -4.88 37.04 31.81
CA GLY A 640 -4.88 35.59 32.05
C GLY A 640 -5.60 34.80 30.94
N ALA A 641 -5.20 33.57 30.74
CA ALA A 641 -5.83 32.63 29.80
C ALA A 641 -6.07 31.27 30.49
N VAL A 642 -7.12 30.59 30.06
CA VAL A 642 -7.34 29.21 30.48
C VAL A 642 -6.39 28.29 29.70
N GLU A 643 -5.57 27.54 30.44
CA GLU A 643 -4.70 26.49 29.87
C GLU A 643 -5.04 25.14 30.49
N VAL A 644 -4.66 24.06 29.80
CA VAL A 644 -5.04 22.70 30.14
C VAL A 644 -3.80 21.92 30.52
N PHE A 645 -3.88 21.16 31.62
CA PHE A 645 -2.80 20.43 32.21
C PHE A 645 -3.16 18.97 32.47
N LEU A 646 -2.17 18.10 32.48
CA LEU A 646 -2.29 16.80 33.15
C LEU A 646 -2.42 17.05 34.64
N GLU A 647 -3.29 16.33 35.32
CA GLU A 647 -3.49 16.45 36.76
C GLU A 647 -2.16 16.33 37.53
N GLY A 648 -1.92 17.28 38.44
CA GLY A 648 -0.69 17.40 39.21
C GLY A 648 0.50 18.01 38.46
N THR A 649 0.28 18.58 37.24
CA THR A 649 1.29 19.35 36.48
C THR A 649 0.93 20.82 36.29
N GLU A 650 -0.22 21.27 36.81
CA GLU A 650 -0.64 22.64 36.84
C GLU A 650 0.24 23.49 37.77
N PRO A 651 0.45 24.79 37.50
CA PRO A 651 1.23 25.66 38.37
C PRO A 651 0.57 25.80 39.73
N LEU A 652 1.36 25.74 40.80
CA LEU A 652 0.91 25.91 42.17
C LEU A 652 1.15 27.35 42.72
N ARG A 653 1.84 28.21 41.94
CA ARG A 653 2.19 29.57 42.34
C ARG A 653 1.44 30.57 41.48
N SER A 654 1.00 31.63 42.09
CA SER A 654 0.44 32.80 41.39
C SER A 654 1.49 33.89 41.20
N CYS A 655 1.34 34.71 40.16
CA CYS A 655 2.17 35.88 40.02
C CYS A 655 1.77 36.94 41.03
N GLY A 656 2.76 37.62 41.61
CA GLY A 656 2.60 38.72 42.56
C GLY A 656 3.13 40.04 42.02
N PRO A 657 3.07 41.14 42.78
CA PRO A 657 3.66 42.42 42.41
C PRO A 657 5.16 42.24 42.11
N LEU A 658 5.61 42.76 40.97
CA LEU A 658 7.00 42.65 40.51
C LEU A 658 7.49 41.23 40.16
N GLY A 659 6.59 40.31 39.79
CA GLY A 659 6.99 38.96 39.35
C GLY A 659 7.40 38.02 40.48
N SER A 660 7.15 38.35 41.76
CA SER A 660 7.34 37.43 42.87
C SER A 660 6.24 36.36 42.88
N ALA A 661 6.62 35.08 42.92
CA ALA A 661 5.67 33.96 43.02
C ALA A 661 5.14 33.91 44.49
N ILE A 662 3.82 33.96 44.66
CA ILE A 662 3.15 33.74 45.94
C ILE A 662 2.71 32.27 45.99
N GLU A 663 3.18 31.50 46.98
CA GLU A 663 2.76 30.12 47.18
C GLU A 663 1.30 30.09 47.65
N VAL A 664 0.42 29.51 46.83
CA VAL A 664 -0.98 29.31 47.21
C VAL A 664 -1.05 27.98 47.95
N LYS A 665 -1.18 28.00 49.30
CA LYS A 665 -1.49 26.81 50.07
C LYS A 665 -2.86 26.30 49.65
N PRO A 666 -3.01 25.03 49.26
CA PRO A 666 -4.31 24.48 48.93
C PRO A 666 -5.23 24.55 50.16
N ASN A 667 -6.33 25.27 50.05
CA ASN A 667 -7.33 25.36 51.11
C ASN A 667 -8.07 24.00 51.16
N ARG A 668 -7.79 23.19 52.20
CA ARG A 668 -8.35 21.83 52.32
C ARG A 668 -9.88 21.78 52.53
N GLU A 669 -10.55 22.91 52.62
CA GLU A 669 -12.01 22.97 52.88
C GLU A 669 -12.92 23.19 51.66
N GLU A 670 -12.39 23.44 50.46
CA GLU A 670 -13.21 23.62 49.25
C GLU A 670 -13.26 22.37 48.31
N GLN A 671 -13.02 21.18 48.81
CA GLN A 671 -13.28 19.93 48.06
C GLN A 671 -14.75 19.56 47.99
N SER A 672 -15.71 20.50 47.96
CA SER A 672 -17.05 20.23 47.49
C SER A 672 -17.19 20.70 46.02
N GLY A 673 -16.70 19.90 45.10
CA GLY A 673 -16.66 20.17 43.66
C GLY A 673 -18.02 20.28 42.94
N ARG A 674 -19.06 20.83 43.63
CA ARG A 674 -20.42 20.99 43.04
C ARG A 674 -20.86 22.46 42.81
N SER A 675 -20.15 23.46 43.35
CA SER A 675 -20.57 24.86 43.22
C SER A 675 -19.95 25.56 42.03
N TRP A 676 -18.72 25.23 41.65
CA TRP A 676 -17.98 25.88 40.57
C TRP A 676 -18.50 25.49 39.17
N TRP A 677 -18.88 24.26 38.96
CA TRP A 677 -19.47 23.76 37.69
C TRP A 677 -20.85 24.40 37.37
N ARG A 678 -21.59 24.87 38.38
CA ARG A 678 -22.86 25.62 38.16
C ARG A 678 -22.62 27.02 37.61
N LYS A 679 -21.54 27.69 38.01
CA LYS A 679 -21.20 29.04 37.50
C LYS A 679 -20.68 28.99 36.07
N LEU A 680 -19.89 27.99 35.69
CA LEU A 680 -19.40 27.81 34.32
C LEU A 680 -20.51 27.45 33.33
N ARG A 681 -21.50 26.62 33.70
CA ARG A 681 -22.64 26.30 32.83
C ARG A 681 -23.57 27.48 32.53
N GLY A 682 -23.58 28.50 33.37
CA GLY A 682 -24.33 29.75 33.11
C GLY A 682 -23.69 30.61 32.03
N TRP A 683 -22.35 30.53 31.90
CA TRP A 683 -21.59 31.35 30.94
C TRP A 683 -21.53 30.74 29.51
N TRP A 684 -21.86 29.48 29.38
CA TRP A 684 -21.91 28.78 28.07
C TRP A 684 -23.33 28.82 27.41
N ARG A 685 -24.28 29.52 28.05
CA ARG A 685 -25.66 29.69 27.54
C ARG A 685 -26.04 31.13 27.18
N SER A 686 -25.11 32.08 27.28
CA SER A 686 -25.29 33.46 26.81
C SER A 686 -24.47 33.70 25.50
#